data_54eaf272ac9d864abfb8949290d0a46d
#
_entry.id   54eaf272ac9d864abfb8949290d0a46d
#
_cell.length_a   1.000
_cell.length_b   1.000
_cell.length_c   1.000
_cell.angle_alpha   90.00
_cell.angle_beta   90.00
_cell.angle_gamma   90.00
#
_symmetry.space_group_name_H-M   'P 1'
#
loop_
_entity.id
_entity.type
_entity.pdbx_description
1 polymer ?
#
loop_
_entity_poly.entity_id
_entity_poly.type
_entity_poly.pdbx_seq_one_letter_code
_entity_poly.pdbx_strand_id
1 'polypeptide(L)'
;MVRLFPIIFSVFTILSATIINVPSDFSTIQEGIDASVDGDTVLVAQGNYVENLILEKEIVLASHAIYEDLGSDWTNNEHIANTKIIGGSPTNSKKGSCIQVSYGNIQPTIMGFTVSNGLGTSMIVDDCGISRTERSGGAIMAFQAYPILSYNRFIGNGAPALNTDNALLATQNGGAITLYDDDDVEFDEDRNNPEGNSSGSRNVPDTWNVQNNYFEDNSSGNGENVYAHGYSGTIDVSGSIFEDIDCEQSDVNEFVLHSVEDEATYLTNNISGACLDQDVFFVNPISGDDENGGTEEDPFKTIRHALTMIKSSDASTTIINLSAGRFSTNDNGEIFPIVLPDNVHLIGDEMETTILDADADENNESGVIIIPECENVKVANMTLRRGYSESHGCSGGGALLVTADDTRDLTWDMKTNNAILENLILENSHSKNGGGLSLFRVDGPVIENLIVRNNTATMMGGGINIYSANFSMEDVEIHDNLCFGTVYAGINDVGHGGGLFLNQTWGTMDNMNIHHNTASMNGGGVWSSEGSAWTMTNSNVSDNIAPYNGGGFGFWNHNGEDLNATLINVTIENNIAQPGWFVGHGGGVWASNSSTVFQDCIIKNNTAGGNGGGINYFEGGWPELYNCVIDGNSSNAIGGGVYIHDEGGWNNNGLTMDRCLVTNNSSNQWAGAISSAGNAGINRITNSTIVGNSGGGAAVEAYNASGLEVINSIIWGNSPSNFDNEFGITFGDGFVSHSNIGGGWEGEGNISSNPLFNNINSGDYTLSQESPCKDAGIADLDGDGVEDITDYNGSAPDMGAFEMVIAAPSGLVAYPEETYVMLTWDPAVEEGLQYYLLERSTGVEFTENVISNYVMTNYYEDNSLEYDTEYFYRISYFNGSWSEVSDPVSVTLEFMSVESNQLPEVFALHQNYPNPFNPVTNLSYDLPEDAMVNITVFDMMGKVVASLVNGQQSAGFKTLQWDATNQSGMPISAGLYIYTIQAGEFNQTRKMIFLK
;
A
#
# COMPACT_ATOMS: atom_id res chain seq x y z
N MET A 1 10.24 -23.45 -93.13
CA MET A 1 10.78 -23.80 -91.87
C MET A 1 9.65 -23.77 -90.87
N VAL A 2 9.06 -24.93 -90.58
CA VAL A 2 7.98 -25.11 -89.65
C VAL A 2 8.61 -25.49 -88.29
N ARG A 3 8.44 -24.66 -87.29
CA ARG A 3 8.86 -25.00 -85.95
C ARG A 3 7.70 -25.72 -85.23
N LEU A 4 7.90 -27.05 -84.99
CA LEU A 4 7.10 -27.79 -84.01
C LEU A 4 7.36 -27.31 -82.60
N PHE A 5 6.31 -26.89 -81.89
CA PHE A 5 6.28 -26.73 -80.46
C PHE A 5 5.86 -28.09 -79.86
N PRO A 6 6.62 -28.58 -78.81
CA PRO A 6 6.15 -29.73 -78.08
C PRO A 6 5.05 -29.26 -77.12
N ILE A 7 3.88 -29.91 -77.25
CA ILE A 7 2.80 -29.80 -76.27
C ILE A 7 3.23 -30.67 -75.05
N ILE A 8 3.56 -30.05 -73.96
CA ILE A 8 3.75 -30.74 -72.67
C ILE A 8 2.36 -31.04 -72.13
N PHE A 9 1.94 -32.29 -72.16
CA PHE A 9 0.78 -32.78 -71.41
C PHE A 9 1.18 -32.84 -69.95
N SER A 10 0.78 -31.83 -69.12
CA SER A 10 0.76 -31.97 -67.69
C SER A 10 -0.32 -33.03 -67.35
N VAL A 11 0.11 -34.20 -66.95
CA VAL A 11 -0.79 -35.19 -66.33
C VAL A 11 -1.07 -34.63 -64.93
N PHE A 12 -2.22 -34.00 -64.77
CA PHE A 12 -2.84 -33.82 -63.45
C PHE A 12 -3.24 -35.21 -62.97
N THR A 13 -2.40 -35.82 -62.11
CA THR A 13 -2.89 -36.93 -61.30
C THR A 13 -3.86 -36.31 -60.28
N ILE A 14 -5.16 -36.63 -60.48
CA ILE A 14 -6.15 -36.44 -59.46
C ILE A 14 -5.74 -37.46 -58.38
N LEU A 15 -5.02 -37.03 -57.32
CA LEU A 15 -4.86 -37.81 -56.10
C LEU A 15 -6.27 -38.02 -55.51
N SER A 16 -6.78 -39.21 -55.57
CA SER A 16 -8.00 -39.67 -54.94
C SER A 16 -7.62 -39.85 -53.47
N ALA A 17 -8.32 -39.15 -52.55
CA ALA A 17 -8.17 -39.39 -51.12
C ALA A 17 -8.24 -40.90 -50.83
N THR A 18 -7.22 -41.39 -50.10
CA THR A 18 -7.10 -42.82 -49.72
C THR A 18 -7.50 -43.01 -48.25
N ILE A 19 -7.98 -44.23 -47.94
CA ILE A 19 -8.21 -44.63 -46.56
C ILE A 19 -7.10 -45.56 -46.15
N ILE A 20 -6.36 -45.14 -45.12
CA ILE A 20 -5.30 -45.92 -44.49
C ILE A 20 -5.84 -46.51 -43.20
N ASN A 21 -5.88 -47.80 -43.05
CA ASN A 21 -6.49 -48.47 -41.89
C ASN A 21 -5.41 -48.86 -40.87
N VAL A 22 -5.63 -48.47 -39.60
CA VAL A 22 -4.79 -48.86 -38.48
C VAL A 22 -5.65 -49.79 -37.58
N PRO A 23 -5.14 -51.00 -37.22
CA PRO A 23 -3.82 -51.52 -37.39
C PRO A 23 -3.63 -52.44 -38.62
N SER A 24 -4.56 -52.45 -39.58
CA SER A 24 -4.49 -53.40 -40.70
C SER A 24 -3.47 -53.07 -41.76
N ASP A 25 -3.28 -51.84 -42.13
CA ASP A 25 -2.28 -51.37 -43.12
C ASP A 25 -0.96 -50.99 -42.43
N PHE A 26 -1.03 -50.38 -41.27
CA PHE A 26 0.11 -49.95 -40.43
C PHE A 26 -0.17 -50.34 -38.98
N SER A 27 0.87 -50.70 -38.22
CA SER A 27 0.72 -51.21 -36.87
C SER A 27 0.45 -50.12 -35.83
N THR A 28 0.85 -48.87 -36.12
CA THR A 28 0.68 -47.71 -35.25
C THR A 28 -0.05 -46.58 -35.99
N ILE A 29 -0.64 -45.65 -35.26
CA ILE A 29 -1.31 -44.48 -35.82
C ILE A 29 -0.27 -43.54 -36.48
N GLN A 30 0.91 -43.38 -35.86
CA GLN A 30 1.95 -42.54 -36.43
C GLN A 30 2.46 -43.05 -37.79
N GLU A 31 2.66 -44.38 -37.93
CA GLU A 31 3.05 -44.96 -39.23
C GLU A 31 1.98 -44.71 -40.31
N GLY A 32 0.67 -44.73 -39.94
CA GLY A 32 -0.43 -44.37 -40.82
C GLY A 32 -0.41 -42.90 -41.24
N ILE A 33 -0.15 -42.01 -40.28
CA ILE A 33 0.03 -40.58 -40.53
C ILE A 33 1.22 -40.33 -41.44
N ASP A 34 2.35 -40.96 -41.17
CA ASP A 34 3.58 -40.78 -41.95
C ASP A 34 3.39 -41.23 -43.43
N ALA A 35 2.64 -42.29 -43.64
CA ALA A 35 2.32 -42.82 -44.98
C ALA A 35 1.27 -42.00 -45.73
N SER A 36 0.46 -41.16 -45.04
CA SER A 36 -0.62 -40.37 -45.65
C SER A 36 -0.11 -39.15 -46.41
N VAL A 37 -0.94 -38.63 -47.30
CA VAL A 37 -0.78 -37.30 -47.92
C VAL A 37 -2.02 -36.44 -47.68
N ASP A 38 -1.93 -35.14 -47.91
CA ASP A 38 -3.06 -34.21 -47.71
C ASP A 38 -4.33 -34.70 -48.43
N GLY A 39 -5.44 -34.70 -47.70
CA GLY A 39 -6.75 -35.20 -48.15
C GLY A 39 -6.98 -36.68 -47.85
N ASP A 40 -6.00 -37.44 -47.36
CA ASP A 40 -6.20 -38.84 -46.98
C ASP A 40 -6.91 -38.99 -45.64
N THR A 41 -7.45 -40.17 -45.40
CA THR A 41 -8.06 -40.52 -44.10
C THR A 41 -7.26 -41.63 -43.44
N VAL A 42 -6.74 -41.39 -42.21
CA VAL A 42 -6.21 -42.44 -41.35
C VAL A 42 -7.35 -42.90 -40.44
N LEU A 43 -7.84 -44.11 -40.74
CA LEU A 43 -8.97 -44.72 -40.05
C LEU A 43 -8.49 -45.71 -39.01
N VAL A 44 -8.82 -45.46 -37.76
CA VAL A 44 -8.29 -46.19 -36.60
C VAL A 44 -9.38 -47.11 -36.02
N ALA A 45 -9.11 -48.41 -35.94
CA ALA A 45 -9.97 -49.37 -35.29
C ALA A 45 -9.89 -49.28 -33.75
N GLN A 46 -10.91 -49.87 -33.05
CA GLN A 46 -10.90 -49.92 -31.57
C GLN A 46 -9.61 -50.55 -31.06
N GLY A 47 -9.01 -49.92 -30.05
CA GLY A 47 -7.74 -50.34 -29.46
C GLY A 47 -7.17 -49.29 -28.53
N ASN A 48 -6.16 -49.67 -27.74
CA ASN A 48 -5.37 -48.77 -26.94
C ASN A 48 -4.07 -48.47 -27.67
N TYR A 49 -3.87 -47.25 -28.09
CA TYR A 49 -2.66 -46.78 -28.81
C TYR A 49 -1.88 -45.89 -27.87
N VAL A 50 -0.77 -46.41 -27.36
CA VAL A 50 0.12 -45.64 -26.45
C VAL A 50 1.16 -44.93 -27.32
N GLU A 51 0.80 -43.75 -27.76
CA GLU A 51 1.57 -42.99 -28.76
C GLU A 51 1.49 -41.49 -28.45
N ASN A 52 2.55 -40.74 -28.82
CA ASN A 52 2.55 -39.28 -28.89
C ASN A 52 2.67 -38.92 -30.39
N LEU A 53 1.58 -38.46 -30.97
CA LEU A 53 1.43 -38.31 -32.44
C LEU A 53 1.93 -36.93 -32.85
N ILE A 54 2.55 -36.87 -34.03
CA ILE A 54 2.92 -35.61 -34.70
C ILE A 54 2.15 -35.57 -36.03
N LEU A 55 1.37 -34.52 -36.21
CA LEU A 55 0.47 -34.30 -37.34
C LEU A 55 0.80 -32.99 -38.05
N GLU A 56 1.45 -33.06 -39.20
CA GLU A 56 1.91 -31.94 -40.03
C GLU A 56 1.26 -31.96 -41.43
N LYS A 57 0.11 -32.59 -41.56
CA LYS A 57 -0.61 -32.81 -42.85
C LYS A 57 -2.09 -32.50 -42.68
N GLU A 58 -2.72 -32.07 -43.76
CA GLU A 58 -4.15 -31.79 -43.82
C GLU A 58 -4.93 -33.08 -44.11
N ILE A 59 -5.05 -33.92 -43.12
CA ILE A 59 -5.72 -35.25 -43.24
C ILE A 59 -6.91 -35.38 -42.29
N VAL A 60 -7.69 -36.43 -42.46
CA VAL A 60 -8.72 -36.87 -41.50
C VAL A 60 -8.16 -37.99 -40.65
N LEU A 61 -7.94 -37.78 -39.38
CA LEU A 61 -7.63 -38.78 -38.38
C LEU A 61 -8.91 -39.14 -37.65
N ALA A 62 -9.44 -40.32 -37.84
CA ALA A 62 -10.75 -40.70 -37.32
C ALA A 62 -10.82 -42.15 -36.82
N SER A 63 -11.66 -42.38 -35.80
CA SER A 63 -12.13 -43.72 -35.48
C SER A 63 -13.25 -44.16 -36.43
N HIS A 64 -13.70 -45.41 -36.34
CA HIS A 64 -14.87 -45.91 -37.11
C HIS A 64 -16.18 -45.20 -36.76
N ALA A 65 -16.22 -44.35 -35.73
CA ALA A 65 -17.34 -43.48 -35.40
C ALA A 65 -17.71 -42.53 -36.55
N ILE A 66 -16.77 -42.19 -37.44
CA ILE A 66 -17.00 -41.35 -38.64
C ILE A 66 -18.09 -41.89 -39.55
N TYR A 67 -18.40 -43.18 -39.50
CA TYR A 67 -19.45 -43.81 -40.33
C TYR A 67 -20.79 -43.93 -39.64
N GLU A 68 -20.94 -43.43 -38.42
CA GLU A 68 -22.14 -43.56 -37.64
C GLU A 68 -22.92 -42.25 -37.56
N ASP A 69 -24.23 -42.34 -37.34
CA ASP A 69 -25.06 -41.18 -37.03
C ASP A 69 -24.97 -40.89 -35.54
N LEU A 70 -24.09 -39.99 -35.19
CA LEU A 70 -23.78 -39.61 -33.81
C LEU A 70 -24.88 -38.68 -33.25
N GLY A 71 -25.90 -39.28 -32.61
CA GLY A 71 -26.99 -38.55 -31.94
C GLY A 71 -26.55 -37.94 -30.60
N SER A 72 -27.50 -37.55 -29.77
CA SER A 72 -27.28 -36.93 -28.47
C SER A 72 -26.58 -37.82 -27.42
N ASP A 73 -26.50 -39.13 -27.64
CA ASP A 73 -25.83 -40.10 -26.73
C ASP A 73 -24.47 -40.56 -27.29
N TRP A 74 -23.79 -39.67 -28.02
CA TRP A 74 -22.54 -39.97 -28.72
C TRP A 74 -21.39 -40.32 -27.78
N THR A 75 -21.40 -39.82 -26.54
CA THR A 75 -20.36 -40.09 -25.56
C THR A 75 -20.28 -41.56 -25.16
N ASN A 76 -21.39 -42.32 -25.29
CA ASN A 76 -21.43 -43.74 -25.03
C ASN A 76 -21.17 -44.61 -26.30
N ASN A 77 -20.80 -43.97 -27.40
CA ASN A 77 -20.50 -44.69 -28.64
C ASN A 77 -19.28 -45.60 -28.45
N GLU A 78 -19.45 -46.90 -28.83
CA GLU A 78 -18.39 -47.92 -28.63
C GLU A 78 -17.11 -47.60 -29.41
N HIS A 79 -17.19 -46.99 -30.58
CA HIS A 79 -15.99 -46.64 -31.35
C HIS A 79 -15.23 -45.47 -30.70
N ILE A 80 -15.92 -44.48 -30.16
CA ILE A 80 -15.31 -43.36 -29.44
C ILE A 80 -14.69 -43.84 -28.13
N ALA A 81 -15.46 -44.57 -27.32
CA ALA A 81 -15.06 -45.00 -26.00
C ALA A 81 -13.88 -45.99 -26.01
N ASN A 82 -13.81 -46.83 -27.09
CA ASN A 82 -12.81 -47.92 -27.15
C ASN A 82 -11.69 -47.68 -28.18
N THR A 83 -11.67 -46.55 -28.88
CA THR A 83 -10.50 -46.13 -29.69
C THR A 83 -9.72 -45.08 -28.92
N LYS A 84 -8.71 -45.53 -28.18
CA LYS A 84 -7.99 -44.68 -27.21
C LYS A 84 -6.60 -44.32 -27.68
N ILE A 85 -6.31 -43.02 -27.69
CA ILE A 85 -4.95 -42.45 -27.83
C ILE A 85 -4.49 -42.09 -26.42
N ILE A 86 -3.47 -42.77 -25.94
CA ILE A 86 -2.97 -42.65 -24.57
C ILE A 86 -1.58 -42.07 -24.64
N GLY A 87 -1.34 -40.96 -23.96
CA GLY A 87 -0.01 -40.36 -23.89
C GLY A 87 1.02 -41.36 -23.34
N GLY A 88 2.09 -41.58 -24.09
CA GLY A 88 3.19 -42.45 -23.71
C GLY A 88 4.27 -41.69 -22.95
N SER A 89 5.33 -42.39 -22.59
CA SER A 89 6.58 -41.75 -22.19
C SER A 89 7.38 -41.44 -23.48
N PRO A 90 7.31 -40.22 -24.00
CA PRO A 90 7.98 -39.87 -25.24
C PRO A 90 9.50 -39.98 -25.05
N THR A 91 10.21 -40.38 -26.14
CA THR A 91 11.70 -40.42 -26.15
C THR A 91 12.28 -39.05 -25.87
N ASN A 92 11.53 -38.00 -26.17
CA ASN A 92 11.80 -36.63 -25.80
C ASN A 92 10.74 -36.19 -24.79
N SER A 93 11.18 -35.95 -23.55
CA SER A 93 10.33 -35.52 -22.45
C SER A 93 9.66 -34.15 -22.70
N LYS A 94 10.15 -33.37 -23.66
CA LYS A 94 9.59 -32.09 -24.06
C LYS A 94 8.34 -32.21 -24.92
N LYS A 95 8.03 -33.34 -25.51
CA LYS A 95 6.89 -33.63 -26.38
C LYS A 95 5.90 -34.57 -25.70
N GLY A 96 5.20 -34.07 -24.71
CA GLY A 96 4.33 -34.86 -23.85
C GLY A 96 2.85 -34.84 -24.22
N SER A 97 2.41 -34.04 -25.19
CA SER A 97 1.03 -34.05 -25.67
C SER A 97 0.71 -35.36 -26.38
N CYS A 98 -0.53 -35.84 -26.28
CA CYS A 98 -0.94 -37.03 -27.02
C CYS A 98 -0.89 -36.80 -28.54
N ILE A 99 -1.31 -35.61 -28.99
CA ILE A 99 -1.26 -35.19 -30.38
C ILE A 99 -0.67 -33.79 -30.48
N GLN A 100 0.39 -33.64 -31.23
CA GLN A 100 0.96 -32.35 -31.61
C GLN A 100 0.58 -32.05 -33.05
N VAL A 101 -0.09 -30.92 -33.31
CA VAL A 101 -0.42 -30.42 -34.65
C VAL A 101 0.37 -29.13 -34.87
N SER A 102 1.25 -29.08 -35.85
CA SER A 102 2.15 -27.95 -35.98
C SER A 102 2.43 -27.53 -37.41
N TYR A 103 2.57 -26.22 -37.59
CA TYR A 103 2.98 -25.49 -38.78
C TYR A 103 2.06 -25.60 -40.01
N GLY A 104 2.13 -24.63 -40.87
CA GLY A 104 1.56 -24.65 -42.24
C GLY A 104 0.10 -24.21 -42.35
N ASN A 105 -0.51 -23.65 -41.32
CA ASN A 105 -1.94 -23.26 -41.32
C ASN A 105 -2.88 -24.42 -41.70
N ILE A 106 -2.52 -25.62 -41.35
CA ILE A 106 -3.30 -26.82 -41.67
C ILE A 106 -4.53 -26.93 -40.77
N GLN A 107 -5.60 -27.51 -41.28
CA GLN A 107 -6.85 -27.77 -40.57
C GLN A 107 -7.19 -29.26 -40.61
N PRO A 108 -6.36 -30.17 -40.08
CA PRO A 108 -6.69 -31.58 -40.05
C PRO A 108 -7.94 -31.83 -39.20
N THR A 109 -8.74 -32.84 -39.57
CA THR A 109 -9.87 -33.24 -38.75
C THR A 109 -9.46 -34.38 -37.81
N ILE A 110 -9.72 -34.28 -36.53
CA ILE A 110 -9.50 -35.30 -35.51
C ILE A 110 -10.86 -35.65 -34.89
N MET A 111 -11.31 -36.86 -35.05
CA MET A 111 -12.68 -37.21 -34.71
C MET A 111 -12.84 -38.62 -34.13
N GLY A 112 -13.60 -38.72 -33.05
CA GLY A 112 -14.08 -40.02 -32.54
C GLY A 112 -13.11 -40.79 -31.67
N PHE A 113 -12.28 -40.13 -30.89
CA PHE A 113 -11.29 -40.75 -30.01
C PHE A 113 -11.56 -40.47 -28.52
N THR A 114 -11.09 -41.34 -27.66
CA THR A 114 -10.79 -41.01 -26.26
C THR A 114 -9.29 -40.72 -26.15
N VAL A 115 -8.92 -39.51 -25.75
CA VAL A 115 -7.53 -39.04 -25.61
C VAL A 115 -7.24 -38.84 -24.15
N SER A 116 -6.18 -39.47 -23.62
CA SER A 116 -5.88 -39.43 -22.18
C SER A 116 -4.41 -39.52 -21.85
N ASN A 117 -4.03 -39.12 -20.63
CA ASN A 117 -2.69 -39.13 -20.08
C ASN A 117 -1.65 -38.30 -20.86
N GLY A 118 -2.05 -37.32 -21.59
CA GLY A 118 -1.11 -36.38 -22.19
C GLY A 118 -0.54 -35.42 -21.13
N LEU A 119 0.78 -35.22 -21.16
CA LEU A 119 1.49 -34.39 -20.17
C LEU A 119 1.77 -32.98 -20.66
N GLY A 120 1.41 -32.64 -21.88
CA GLY A 120 1.72 -31.38 -22.53
C GLY A 120 3.12 -31.30 -23.16
N THR A 121 3.27 -30.36 -24.09
CA THR A 121 4.49 -30.10 -24.85
C THR A 121 5.19 -28.83 -24.33
N SER A 122 6.51 -28.85 -24.24
CA SER A 122 7.29 -27.69 -23.80
C SER A 122 7.39 -26.63 -24.90
N MET A 123 6.99 -25.42 -24.57
CA MET A 123 7.07 -24.24 -25.42
C MET A 123 7.99 -23.19 -24.78
N ILE A 124 8.62 -22.37 -25.59
CA ILE A 124 9.34 -21.17 -25.16
C ILE A 124 8.47 -19.99 -25.52
N VAL A 125 8.13 -19.21 -24.51
CA VAL A 125 7.39 -17.96 -24.63
C VAL A 125 8.33 -16.83 -24.25
N ASP A 126 8.49 -15.85 -25.14
CA ASP A 126 9.27 -14.65 -24.85
C ASP A 126 8.36 -13.59 -24.25
N ASP A 127 8.61 -13.26 -22.97
CA ASP A 127 7.90 -12.25 -22.23
C ASP A 127 8.88 -11.14 -21.80
N CYS A 128 8.65 -9.91 -22.23
CA CYS A 128 9.53 -8.76 -21.97
C CYS A 128 11.03 -8.98 -22.30
N GLY A 129 11.32 -9.80 -23.32
CA GLY A 129 12.70 -10.15 -23.70
C GLY A 129 13.33 -11.21 -22.81
N ILE A 130 12.53 -11.93 -22.04
CA ILE A 130 12.92 -13.08 -21.25
C ILE A 130 12.20 -14.29 -21.78
N SER A 131 12.98 -15.28 -22.22
CA SER A 131 12.42 -16.55 -22.66
C SER A 131 12.13 -17.44 -21.47
N ARG A 132 10.87 -17.86 -21.30
CA ARG A 132 10.47 -18.86 -20.31
C ARG A 132 10.04 -20.16 -20.98
N THR A 133 10.15 -21.27 -20.29
CA THR A 133 9.70 -22.56 -20.80
C THR A 133 8.40 -22.93 -20.11
N GLU A 134 7.34 -23.10 -20.88
CA GLU A 134 6.02 -23.54 -20.41
C GLU A 134 5.68 -24.91 -21.00
N ARG A 135 4.83 -25.67 -20.29
CA ARG A 135 4.31 -26.93 -20.79
C ARG A 135 2.81 -26.79 -21.02
N SER A 136 2.35 -27.08 -22.24
CA SER A 136 1.00 -26.77 -22.68
C SER A 136 0.37 -27.88 -23.51
N GLY A 137 -0.98 -27.94 -23.55
CA GLY A 137 -1.75 -28.86 -24.38
C GLY A 137 -1.58 -30.33 -23.96
N GLY A 138 -2.15 -30.72 -22.85
CA GLY A 138 -2.07 -32.10 -22.36
C GLY A 138 -2.47 -33.10 -23.43
N ALA A 139 -3.68 -33.07 -23.91
CA ALA A 139 -4.13 -33.95 -24.97
C ALA A 139 -3.66 -33.48 -26.36
N ILE A 140 -3.99 -32.25 -26.73
CA ILE A 140 -3.68 -31.67 -28.04
C ILE A 140 -2.89 -30.37 -27.89
N MET A 141 -1.76 -30.32 -28.55
CA MET A 141 -0.98 -29.11 -28.74
C MET A 141 -1.08 -28.66 -30.21
N ALA A 142 -1.76 -27.56 -30.48
CA ALA A 142 -1.85 -26.93 -31.78
C ALA A 142 -0.92 -25.70 -31.82
N PHE A 143 -0.03 -25.65 -32.77
CA PHE A 143 0.90 -24.56 -32.96
C PHE A 143 0.86 -24.04 -34.39
N GLN A 144 0.30 -22.83 -34.56
CA GLN A 144 0.06 -22.24 -35.89
C GLN A 144 -0.67 -23.22 -36.85
N ALA A 145 -1.59 -23.99 -36.27
CA ALA A 145 -2.42 -24.98 -36.95
C ALA A 145 -3.79 -25.05 -36.26
N TYR A 146 -4.86 -25.27 -37.00
CA TYR A 146 -6.22 -25.14 -36.49
C TYR A 146 -7.01 -26.43 -36.67
N PRO A 147 -6.69 -27.52 -35.93
CA PRO A 147 -7.36 -28.81 -36.12
C PRO A 147 -8.85 -28.69 -35.84
N ILE A 148 -9.68 -29.29 -36.71
CA ILE A 148 -11.11 -29.44 -36.47
C ILE A 148 -11.29 -30.63 -35.53
N LEU A 149 -11.80 -30.35 -34.32
CA LEU A 149 -11.95 -31.34 -33.24
C LEU A 149 -13.42 -31.58 -33.01
N SER A 150 -13.87 -32.83 -33.20
CA SER A 150 -15.27 -33.17 -32.97
C SER A 150 -15.49 -34.61 -32.48
N TYR A 151 -16.44 -34.77 -31.57
CA TYR A 151 -16.83 -36.06 -31.00
C TYR A 151 -15.65 -36.82 -30.37
N ASN A 152 -14.71 -36.10 -29.74
CA ASN A 152 -13.63 -36.67 -28.95
C ASN A 152 -13.93 -36.58 -27.46
N ARG A 153 -13.36 -37.49 -26.69
CA ARG A 153 -13.35 -37.44 -25.24
C ARG A 153 -11.93 -37.18 -24.77
N PHE A 154 -11.73 -36.06 -24.07
CA PHE A 154 -10.50 -35.66 -23.46
C PHE A 154 -10.58 -35.92 -21.96
N ILE A 155 -9.88 -36.94 -21.47
CA ILE A 155 -10.03 -37.43 -20.10
C ILE A 155 -8.70 -37.57 -19.40
N GLY A 156 -8.53 -36.88 -18.26
CA GLY A 156 -7.33 -36.97 -17.41
C GLY A 156 -6.06 -36.57 -18.14
N ASN A 157 -6.10 -35.45 -18.86
CA ASN A 157 -4.93 -34.88 -19.52
C ASN A 157 -4.39 -33.69 -18.72
N GLY A 158 -3.12 -33.35 -18.97
CA GLY A 158 -2.37 -32.40 -18.17
C GLY A 158 -1.74 -33.07 -16.95
N ALA A 159 -0.82 -32.41 -16.35
CA ALA A 159 -0.19 -32.85 -15.12
C ALA A 159 -0.32 -31.72 -14.08
N PRO A 160 -1.00 -31.96 -12.96
CA PRO A 160 -0.97 -31.01 -11.86
C PRO A 160 0.46 -30.82 -11.36
N ALA A 161 0.75 -29.64 -10.79
CA ALA A 161 2.05 -29.30 -10.21
C ALA A 161 2.31 -30.12 -8.93
N LEU A 162 2.27 -31.44 -9.00
CA LEU A 162 2.41 -32.32 -7.83
C LEU A 162 3.77 -32.99 -7.76
N ASN A 163 4.55 -32.63 -6.72
CA ASN A 163 5.62 -33.43 -6.10
C ASN A 163 6.53 -34.22 -7.03
N THR A 164 7.08 -33.60 -8.03
CA THR A 164 8.20 -34.16 -8.75
C THR A 164 9.39 -33.24 -8.63
N ASP A 165 10.58 -33.78 -8.42
CA ASP A 165 11.85 -33.07 -8.43
C ASP A 165 12.14 -32.29 -9.74
N ASN A 166 11.10 -31.99 -10.54
CA ASN A 166 11.15 -31.29 -11.81
C ASN A 166 9.84 -30.51 -12.06
N ALA A 167 9.84 -29.23 -11.74
CA ALA A 167 8.77 -28.27 -12.08
C ALA A 167 8.44 -28.21 -13.60
N LEU A 168 9.33 -28.67 -14.45
CA LEU A 168 9.14 -28.82 -15.90
C LEU A 168 8.06 -29.87 -16.29
N LEU A 169 7.40 -30.53 -15.35
CA LEU A 169 6.42 -31.59 -15.63
C LEU A 169 4.97 -31.19 -15.43
N ALA A 170 4.70 -30.04 -14.83
CA ALA A 170 3.33 -29.51 -14.70
C ALA A 170 2.84 -28.93 -16.03
N THR A 171 1.56 -29.18 -16.38
CA THR A 171 0.92 -28.49 -17.51
C THR A 171 0.47 -27.12 -17.03
N GLN A 172 1.00 -26.08 -17.63
CA GLN A 172 0.70 -24.69 -17.23
C GLN A 172 -0.53 -24.16 -17.97
N ASN A 173 -0.69 -24.50 -19.26
CA ASN A 173 -1.79 -23.99 -20.07
C ASN A 173 -2.47 -25.12 -20.84
N GLY A 174 -3.83 -25.11 -20.87
CA GLY A 174 -4.64 -26.04 -21.63
C GLY A 174 -4.46 -27.51 -21.24
N GLY A 175 -5.04 -27.94 -20.16
CA GLY A 175 -4.98 -29.33 -19.69
C GLY A 175 -5.39 -30.31 -20.78
N ALA A 176 -6.46 -30.04 -21.52
CA ALA A 176 -6.83 -30.82 -22.67
C ALA A 176 -6.23 -30.26 -23.97
N ILE A 177 -6.56 -29.04 -24.36
CA ILE A 177 -6.24 -28.49 -25.69
C ILE A 177 -5.59 -27.13 -25.56
N THR A 178 -4.47 -26.91 -26.29
CA THR A 178 -3.86 -25.58 -26.42
C THR A 178 -3.64 -25.21 -27.87
N LEU A 179 -3.94 -23.96 -28.20
CA LEU A 179 -3.58 -23.29 -29.46
C LEU A 179 -2.59 -22.15 -29.18
N TYR A 180 -1.45 -22.18 -29.85
CA TYR A 180 -0.56 -21.04 -29.97
C TYR A 180 -0.58 -20.51 -31.42
N ASP A 181 -0.97 -19.28 -31.61
CA ASP A 181 -1.02 -18.58 -32.90
C ASP A 181 -0.10 -17.37 -32.96
N ASP A 182 0.92 -17.36 -32.16
CA ASP A 182 1.87 -16.25 -32.02
C ASP A 182 3.22 -16.59 -32.66
N ASP A 183 3.89 -15.55 -33.23
CA ASP A 183 5.23 -15.66 -33.84
C ASP A 183 6.35 -15.60 -32.77
N ASP A 184 6.05 -15.14 -31.55
CA ASP A 184 6.98 -15.01 -30.43
C ASP A 184 7.03 -16.27 -29.55
N VAL A 185 6.28 -17.30 -29.90
CA VAL A 185 6.27 -18.59 -29.22
C VAL A 185 6.98 -19.63 -30.06
N GLU A 186 7.86 -20.42 -29.47
CA GLU A 186 8.64 -21.43 -30.16
C GLU A 186 8.60 -22.77 -29.40
N PHE A 187 8.74 -23.91 -30.15
CA PHE A 187 9.03 -25.17 -29.48
C PHE A 187 10.43 -25.13 -28.84
N ASP A 188 10.55 -25.60 -27.62
CA ASP A 188 11.80 -25.64 -26.87
C ASP A 188 12.93 -26.38 -27.59
N GLU A 189 12.61 -27.23 -28.61
CA GLU A 189 13.59 -27.89 -29.44
C GLU A 189 14.13 -27.06 -30.61
N ASP A 190 13.34 -26.08 -31.08
CA ASP A 190 13.66 -25.38 -32.33
C ASP A 190 14.60 -24.19 -32.14
N ARG A 191 14.93 -23.80 -30.90
CA ARG A 191 15.83 -22.68 -30.57
C ARG A 191 17.17 -22.68 -31.31
N ASN A 192 17.61 -23.86 -31.80
CA ASN A 192 18.83 -24.00 -32.59
C ASN A 192 18.59 -24.21 -34.10
N ASN A 193 17.34 -24.16 -34.58
CA ASN A 193 16.99 -24.39 -35.99
C ASN A 193 15.99 -23.34 -36.48
N PRO A 194 16.42 -22.12 -36.77
CA PRO A 194 15.55 -20.99 -37.10
C PRO A 194 14.86 -21.06 -38.48
N GLU A 195 15.00 -22.17 -39.20
CA GLU A 195 14.40 -22.33 -40.54
C GLU A 195 12.89 -22.68 -40.50
N GLY A 196 12.32 -22.94 -39.32
CA GLY A 196 10.88 -23.23 -39.13
C GLY A 196 9.94 -22.03 -39.11
N ASN A 197 10.43 -20.85 -38.79
CA ASN A 197 9.62 -19.63 -38.70
C ASN A 197 9.42 -19.02 -40.09
N SER A 198 8.34 -19.37 -40.78
CA SER A 198 7.94 -18.68 -42.00
C SER A 198 7.14 -17.41 -41.66
N SER A 199 7.78 -16.28 -41.70
CA SER A 199 7.14 -14.92 -41.71
C SER A 199 6.35 -14.71 -42.99
N GLY A 200 5.42 -15.62 -43.30
CA GLY A 200 4.50 -15.50 -44.43
C GLY A 200 3.12 -15.08 -43.91
N SER A 201 2.38 -14.29 -44.70
CA SER A 201 0.97 -14.00 -44.40
C SER A 201 0.21 -15.30 -44.12
N ARG A 202 -0.11 -15.56 -42.85
CA ARG A 202 -0.87 -16.72 -42.41
C ARG A 202 -2.36 -16.58 -42.79
N ASN A 203 -2.98 -17.68 -43.15
CA ASN A 203 -4.43 -17.71 -43.43
C ASN A 203 -5.14 -18.27 -42.19
N VAL A 204 -5.14 -17.46 -41.09
CA VAL A 204 -5.82 -17.76 -39.83
C VAL A 204 -7.32 -17.88 -40.07
N PRO A 205 -8.00 -18.96 -39.68
CA PRO A 205 -9.43 -19.05 -39.85
C PRO A 205 -10.19 -18.12 -38.91
N ASP A 206 -11.29 -17.53 -39.37
CA ASP A 206 -12.16 -16.69 -38.55
C ASP A 206 -12.82 -17.49 -37.38
N THR A 207 -12.88 -18.81 -37.50
CA THR A 207 -13.44 -19.69 -36.49
C THR A 207 -12.62 -20.98 -36.38
N TRP A 208 -12.18 -21.29 -35.18
CA TRP A 208 -11.58 -22.56 -34.84
C TRP A 208 -12.65 -23.50 -34.26
N ASN A 209 -12.82 -24.68 -34.88
CA ASN A 209 -13.92 -25.61 -34.58
C ASN A 209 -13.47 -26.68 -33.57
N VAL A 210 -13.98 -26.61 -32.35
CA VAL A 210 -13.75 -27.55 -31.22
C VAL A 210 -15.09 -28.09 -30.71
N GLN A 211 -16.03 -28.35 -31.63
CA GLN A 211 -17.42 -28.63 -31.31
C GLN A 211 -17.68 -30.10 -30.90
N ASN A 212 -18.72 -30.30 -30.08
CA ASN A 212 -19.21 -31.66 -29.68
C ASN A 212 -18.09 -32.52 -29.07
N ASN A 213 -17.25 -31.97 -28.19
CA ASN A 213 -16.26 -32.74 -27.48
C ASN A 213 -16.68 -32.95 -26.02
N TYR A 214 -16.08 -33.91 -25.35
CA TYR A 214 -16.32 -34.23 -23.96
C TYR A 214 -15.03 -34.07 -23.17
N PHE A 215 -15.08 -33.33 -22.05
CA PHE A 215 -13.98 -33.01 -21.20
C PHE A 215 -14.23 -33.49 -19.77
N GLU A 216 -13.27 -34.18 -19.18
CA GLU A 216 -13.36 -34.79 -17.84
C GLU A 216 -11.96 -34.90 -17.22
N ASP A 217 -11.77 -34.48 -15.97
CA ASP A 217 -10.52 -34.62 -15.19
C ASP A 217 -9.25 -34.05 -15.89
N ASN A 218 -9.39 -33.04 -16.71
CA ASN A 218 -8.21 -32.38 -17.30
C ASN A 218 -7.63 -31.35 -16.31
N SER A 219 -6.32 -31.12 -16.33
CA SER A 219 -5.67 -30.27 -15.33
C SER A 219 -4.57 -29.40 -15.93
N SER A 220 -4.66 -28.09 -15.68
CA SER A 220 -3.62 -27.12 -16.02
C SER A 220 -3.66 -25.89 -15.08
N GLY A 221 -2.70 -25.00 -15.22
CA GLY A 221 -2.70 -23.68 -14.54
C GLY A 221 -3.78 -22.75 -15.09
N ASN A 222 -3.93 -22.69 -16.43
CA ASN A 222 -4.84 -21.81 -17.15
C ASN A 222 -5.62 -22.61 -18.20
N GLY A 223 -6.92 -22.36 -18.36
CA GLY A 223 -7.75 -22.99 -19.36
C GLY A 223 -7.71 -24.52 -19.26
N GLU A 224 -8.25 -25.09 -18.19
CA GLU A 224 -8.18 -26.55 -17.96
C GLU A 224 -8.53 -27.40 -19.17
N ASN A 225 -9.51 -26.96 -19.95
CA ASN A 225 -9.98 -27.71 -21.09
C ASN A 225 -9.51 -27.11 -22.41
N VAL A 226 -9.59 -25.82 -22.61
CA VAL A 226 -9.14 -25.14 -23.83
C VAL A 226 -8.40 -23.84 -23.47
N TYR A 227 -7.22 -23.69 -24.04
CA TYR A 227 -6.39 -22.48 -23.90
C TYR A 227 -6.00 -22.01 -25.31
N ALA A 228 -6.08 -20.72 -25.54
CA ALA A 228 -5.60 -20.08 -26.78
C ALA A 228 -4.69 -18.90 -26.47
N HIS A 229 -3.66 -18.74 -27.28
CA HIS A 229 -2.68 -17.67 -27.17
C HIS A 229 -2.43 -17.03 -28.54
N GLY A 230 -2.62 -15.72 -28.65
CA GLY A 230 -2.41 -14.97 -29.90
C GLY A 230 -3.46 -15.21 -30.98
N TYR A 231 -4.64 -15.75 -30.66
CA TYR A 231 -5.72 -16.03 -31.61
C TYR A 231 -6.88 -15.05 -31.43
N SER A 232 -7.14 -14.21 -32.41
CA SER A 232 -8.19 -13.17 -32.38
C SER A 232 -9.54 -13.59 -32.98
N GLY A 233 -9.71 -14.85 -33.36
CA GLY A 233 -10.92 -15.39 -33.98
C GLY A 233 -11.95 -15.90 -32.98
N THR A 234 -12.95 -16.62 -33.49
CA THR A 234 -13.98 -17.31 -32.70
C THR A 234 -13.55 -18.75 -32.43
N ILE A 235 -13.56 -19.18 -31.16
CA ILE A 235 -13.37 -20.59 -30.77
C ILE A 235 -14.75 -21.20 -30.54
N ASP A 236 -15.18 -22.11 -31.42
CA ASP A 236 -16.48 -22.69 -31.33
C ASP A 236 -16.45 -24.05 -30.60
N VAL A 237 -16.87 -24.04 -29.33
CA VAL A 237 -17.02 -25.23 -28.49
C VAL A 237 -18.46 -25.72 -28.39
N SER A 238 -19.34 -25.25 -29.26
CA SER A 238 -20.77 -25.57 -29.24
C SER A 238 -21.06 -27.09 -29.20
N GLY A 239 -22.02 -27.48 -28.40
CA GLY A 239 -22.40 -28.89 -28.20
C GLY A 239 -21.43 -29.75 -27.42
N SER A 240 -20.38 -29.12 -26.83
CA SER A 240 -19.43 -29.83 -25.96
C SER A 240 -20.01 -30.07 -24.56
N ILE A 241 -19.47 -31.07 -23.87
CA ILE A 241 -19.82 -31.45 -22.52
C ILE A 241 -18.61 -31.31 -21.64
N PHE A 242 -18.76 -30.57 -20.57
CA PHE A 242 -17.75 -30.36 -19.53
C PHE A 242 -18.24 -31.02 -18.23
N GLU A 243 -17.80 -32.26 -17.96
CA GLU A 243 -18.38 -33.11 -16.88
C GLU A 243 -18.09 -32.51 -15.49
N ASP A 244 -16.98 -31.84 -15.33
CA ASP A 244 -16.59 -31.23 -14.07
C ASP A 244 -17.27 -29.86 -13.79
N ILE A 245 -18.19 -29.43 -14.65
CA ILE A 245 -18.83 -28.11 -14.60
C ILE A 245 -20.33 -28.26 -14.81
N ASP A 246 -21.16 -27.87 -13.85
CA ASP A 246 -22.62 -27.96 -13.91
C ASP A 246 -23.26 -26.64 -14.37
N CYS A 247 -23.15 -26.30 -15.65
CA CYS A 247 -23.80 -25.14 -16.25
C CYS A 247 -24.83 -25.51 -17.30
N GLU A 248 -26.08 -25.18 -17.08
CA GLU A 248 -27.13 -25.28 -18.10
C GLU A 248 -27.13 -24.13 -19.14
N GLN A 249 -26.20 -23.20 -19.06
CA GLN A 249 -26.17 -22.00 -19.92
C GLN A 249 -24.76 -21.59 -20.36
N SER A 250 -24.74 -20.88 -21.46
CA SER A 250 -23.74 -20.41 -22.40
C SER A 250 -22.49 -19.66 -21.89
N ASP A 251 -22.18 -19.65 -20.62
CA ASP A 251 -21.01 -18.91 -20.08
C ASP A 251 -20.13 -19.88 -19.26
N VAL A 252 -19.09 -20.38 -19.90
CA VAL A 252 -18.03 -21.15 -19.26
C VAL A 252 -16.93 -20.17 -18.88
N ASN A 253 -16.49 -20.17 -17.64
CA ASN A 253 -15.55 -19.19 -17.14
C ASN A 253 -14.11 -19.41 -17.67
N GLU A 254 -13.25 -18.44 -17.46
CA GLU A 254 -11.87 -18.41 -17.94
C GLU A 254 -10.98 -19.57 -17.47
N PHE A 255 -11.32 -20.23 -16.36
CA PHE A 255 -10.58 -21.41 -15.89
C PHE A 255 -10.73 -22.62 -16.80
N VAL A 256 -11.83 -22.68 -17.49
CA VAL A 256 -12.17 -23.79 -18.37
C VAL A 256 -11.80 -23.49 -19.81
N LEU A 257 -12.07 -22.25 -20.23
CA LEU A 257 -11.84 -21.72 -21.56
C LEU A 257 -11.10 -20.39 -21.42
N HIS A 258 -9.79 -20.39 -21.64
CA HIS A 258 -8.97 -19.18 -21.49
C HIS A 258 -8.34 -18.76 -22.80
N SER A 259 -8.29 -17.46 -23.04
CA SER A 259 -7.62 -16.85 -24.18
C SER A 259 -6.77 -15.68 -23.75
N VAL A 260 -5.55 -15.57 -24.28
CA VAL A 260 -4.55 -14.56 -23.92
C VAL A 260 -4.04 -13.86 -25.19
N GLU A 261 -3.74 -12.59 -25.08
CA GLU A 261 -3.07 -11.68 -26.03
C GLU A 261 -3.88 -11.21 -27.24
N ASP A 262 -4.91 -11.92 -27.65
CA ASP A 262 -5.91 -11.43 -28.59
C ASP A 262 -7.26 -11.92 -28.10
N GLU A 263 -8.25 -11.06 -28.05
CA GLU A 263 -9.60 -11.36 -27.53
C GLU A 263 -10.31 -12.40 -28.39
N ALA A 264 -9.98 -13.69 -28.24
CA ALA A 264 -10.75 -14.75 -28.86
C ALA A 264 -12.16 -14.81 -28.25
N THR A 265 -13.17 -14.85 -29.11
CA THR A 265 -14.55 -15.02 -28.66
C THR A 265 -14.92 -16.49 -28.59
N TYR A 266 -15.45 -16.97 -27.49
CA TYR A 266 -15.96 -18.33 -27.39
C TYR A 266 -17.42 -18.42 -27.82
N LEU A 267 -17.74 -19.39 -28.67
CA LEU A 267 -19.11 -19.74 -29.05
C LEU A 267 -19.52 -21.01 -28.33
N THR A 268 -20.45 -20.88 -27.39
CA THR A 268 -20.81 -21.90 -26.40
C THR A 268 -22.25 -22.41 -26.54
N ASN A 269 -22.81 -22.46 -27.75
CA ASN A 269 -24.19 -22.89 -27.93
C ASN A 269 -24.41 -24.38 -27.59
N ASN A 270 -25.41 -24.66 -26.77
CA ASN A 270 -25.79 -26.02 -26.35
C ASN A 270 -24.64 -26.81 -25.67
N ILE A 271 -23.76 -26.17 -24.96
CA ILE A 271 -22.85 -26.85 -24.05
C ILE A 271 -23.65 -27.41 -22.87
N SER A 272 -23.16 -28.47 -22.27
CA SER A 272 -23.68 -28.99 -21.01
C SER A 272 -22.54 -29.18 -20.02
N GLY A 273 -22.76 -28.82 -18.77
CA GLY A 273 -21.89 -28.87 -17.66
C GLY A 273 -22.60 -28.29 -16.43
N ALA A 274 -22.06 -28.38 -15.24
CA ALA A 274 -22.69 -27.92 -14.01
C ALA A 274 -22.13 -26.58 -13.56
N CYS A 275 -22.93 -25.49 -13.54
CA CYS A 275 -22.66 -24.30 -12.72
C CYS A 275 -23.68 -24.23 -11.60
N LEU A 276 -23.23 -23.86 -10.42
CA LEU A 276 -24.12 -23.61 -9.31
C LEU A 276 -24.66 -22.18 -9.42
N ASP A 277 -26.00 -22.04 -9.45
CA ASP A 277 -26.69 -20.75 -9.48
C ASP A 277 -26.72 -20.17 -8.05
N GLN A 278 -25.56 -19.81 -7.52
CA GLN A 278 -25.41 -19.18 -6.20
C GLN A 278 -24.30 -18.12 -6.26
N ASP A 279 -24.52 -17.02 -5.55
CA ASP A 279 -23.58 -15.88 -5.49
C ASP A 279 -22.57 -16.00 -4.32
N VAL A 280 -22.69 -17.02 -3.47
CA VAL A 280 -21.85 -17.20 -2.29
C VAL A 280 -21.44 -18.66 -2.14
N PHE A 281 -20.14 -18.89 -2.13
CA PHE A 281 -19.52 -20.19 -1.93
C PHE A 281 -18.73 -20.24 -0.65
N PHE A 282 -18.59 -21.45 -0.10
CA PHE A 282 -17.76 -21.69 1.08
C PHE A 282 -16.74 -22.78 0.78
N VAL A 283 -15.50 -22.52 1.19
CA VAL A 283 -14.37 -23.44 1.02
C VAL A 283 -13.71 -23.69 2.37
N ASN A 284 -13.52 -24.95 2.71
CA ASN A 284 -12.89 -25.34 3.96
C ASN A 284 -11.78 -26.36 3.68
N PRO A 285 -10.49 -26.02 3.91
CA PRO A 285 -9.38 -26.87 3.54
C PRO A 285 -9.25 -28.12 4.42
N ILE A 286 -9.94 -28.17 5.56
CA ILE A 286 -9.85 -29.25 6.56
C ILE A 286 -11.02 -30.24 6.44
N SER A 287 -12.24 -29.74 6.31
CA SER A 287 -13.47 -30.55 6.33
C SER A 287 -14.24 -30.54 5.02
N GLY A 288 -13.83 -29.72 4.06
CA GLY A 288 -14.50 -29.65 2.74
C GLY A 288 -14.18 -30.83 1.84
N ASP A 289 -15.02 -31.01 0.84
CA ASP A 289 -14.88 -31.98 -0.24
C ASP A 289 -15.34 -31.33 -1.55
N ASP A 290 -14.59 -31.47 -2.63
CA ASP A 290 -14.96 -30.88 -3.93
C ASP A 290 -16.16 -31.57 -4.61
N GLU A 291 -16.63 -32.70 -4.06
CA GLU A 291 -17.92 -33.30 -4.45
C GLU A 291 -19.13 -32.67 -3.71
N ASN A 292 -18.91 -31.73 -2.79
CA ASN A 292 -19.96 -31.03 -2.03
C ASN A 292 -20.65 -29.93 -2.86
N GLY A 293 -21.68 -29.31 -2.27
CA GLY A 293 -22.45 -28.23 -2.92
C GLY A 293 -21.91 -26.80 -2.74
N GLY A 294 -20.76 -26.61 -2.10
CA GLY A 294 -20.15 -25.29 -1.87
C GLY A 294 -20.92 -24.38 -0.91
N THR A 295 -21.82 -24.95 -0.07
CA THR A 295 -22.57 -24.20 0.95
C THR A 295 -21.81 -24.16 2.28
N GLU A 296 -22.27 -23.34 3.25
CA GLU A 296 -21.64 -23.26 4.58
C GLU A 296 -21.66 -24.58 5.33
N GLU A 297 -22.74 -25.38 5.18
CA GLU A 297 -22.88 -26.69 5.80
C GLU A 297 -22.15 -27.81 5.02
N ASP A 298 -21.89 -27.60 3.73
CA ASP A 298 -21.32 -28.57 2.82
C ASP A 298 -20.28 -27.90 1.90
N PRO A 299 -19.16 -27.44 2.45
CA PRO A 299 -18.19 -26.60 1.74
C PRO A 299 -17.32 -27.38 0.78
N PHE A 300 -16.86 -26.72 -0.27
CA PHE A 300 -15.78 -27.22 -1.12
C PHE A 300 -14.47 -27.34 -0.34
N LYS A 301 -13.54 -28.12 -0.89
CA LYS A 301 -12.23 -28.32 -0.29
C LYS A 301 -11.17 -27.35 -0.84
N THR A 302 -11.26 -27.01 -2.13
CA THR A 302 -10.28 -26.19 -2.84
C THR A 302 -10.91 -24.90 -3.39
N ILE A 303 -10.15 -23.83 -3.39
CA ILE A 303 -10.53 -22.54 -4.00
C ILE A 303 -10.67 -22.73 -5.50
N ARG A 304 -9.73 -23.48 -6.09
CA ARG A 304 -9.74 -23.76 -7.51
C ARG A 304 -11.04 -24.41 -7.96
N HIS A 305 -11.52 -25.43 -7.24
CA HIS A 305 -12.81 -26.06 -7.55
C HIS A 305 -13.96 -25.05 -7.44
N ALA A 306 -13.99 -24.24 -6.37
CA ALA A 306 -15.00 -23.19 -6.24
C ALA A 306 -15.00 -22.25 -7.45
N LEU A 307 -13.84 -21.85 -7.94
CA LEU A 307 -13.70 -20.98 -9.11
C LEU A 307 -14.22 -21.64 -10.41
N THR A 308 -14.09 -22.96 -10.56
CA THR A 308 -14.64 -23.66 -11.74
C THR A 308 -16.17 -23.76 -11.68
N MET A 309 -16.78 -23.62 -10.50
CA MET A 309 -18.23 -23.74 -10.29
C MET A 309 -18.97 -22.41 -10.34
N ILE A 310 -18.26 -21.27 -10.40
CA ILE A 310 -18.90 -19.95 -10.47
C ILE A 310 -19.42 -19.66 -11.87
N LYS A 311 -20.58 -19.02 -11.90
CA LYS A 311 -21.16 -18.51 -13.13
C LYS A 311 -20.52 -17.16 -13.46
N SER A 312 -19.74 -17.09 -14.53
CA SER A 312 -19.24 -15.81 -15.03
C SER A 312 -20.42 -14.95 -15.47
N SER A 313 -20.60 -13.81 -14.78
CA SER A 313 -21.70 -12.90 -15.07
C SER A 313 -21.24 -11.47 -14.87
N ASP A 314 -21.31 -10.64 -15.90
CA ASP A 314 -21.07 -9.18 -15.81
C ASP A 314 -22.00 -8.45 -14.84
N ALA A 315 -22.99 -9.15 -14.26
CA ALA A 315 -24.08 -8.55 -13.49
C ALA A 315 -24.10 -8.86 -11.99
N SER A 316 -23.39 -9.88 -11.50
CA SER A 316 -23.41 -10.25 -10.08
C SER A 316 -22.02 -10.57 -9.54
N THR A 317 -21.74 -10.09 -8.34
CA THR A 317 -20.51 -10.43 -7.63
C THR A 317 -20.63 -11.80 -6.97
N THR A 318 -19.66 -12.67 -7.20
CA THR A 318 -19.52 -13.94 -6.51
C THR A 318 -18.61 -13.82 -5.31
N ILE A 319 -19.04 -14.28 -4.15
CA ILE A 319 -18.25 -14.29 -2.92
C ILE A 319 -17.81 -15.71 -2.59
N ILE A 320 -16.52 -15.93 -2.48
CA ILE A 320 -15.92 -17.17 -2.01
C ILE A 320 -15.39 -16.97 -0.60
N ASN A 321 -16.05 -17.55 0.38
CA ASN A 321 -15.66 -17.48 1.79
C ASN A 321 -14.74 -18.65 2.15
N LEU A 322 -13.55 -18.32 2.64
CA LEU A 322 -12.54 -19.28 3.06
C LEU A 322 -12.57 -19.44 4.57
N SER A 323 -12.78 -20.66 5.04
CA SER A 323 -12.64 -20.98 6.45
C SER A 323 -11.17 -20.89 6.90
N ALA A 324 -10.98 -20.66 8.20
CA ALA A 324 -9.64 -20.74 8.80
C ALA A 324 -8.97 -22.08 8.50
N GLY A 325 -7.71 -22.02 8.11
CA GLY A 325 -6.91 -23.19 7.75
C GLY A 325 -5.82 -22.86 6.74
N ARG A 326 -5.04 -23.88 6.37
CA ARG A 326 -3.98 -23.72 5.38
C ARG A 326 -4.41 -24.36 4.06
N PHE A 327 -4.45 -23.56 3.03
CA PHE A 327 -4.63 -23.96 1.64
C PHE A 327 -3.26 -24.15 1.01
N SER A 328 -2.94 -25.38 0.65
CA SER A 328 -1.68 -25.71 0.00
C SER A 328 -1.78 -27.00 -0.81
N THR A 329 -0.90 -27.19 -1.76
CA THR A 329 -0.85 -28.40 -2.56
C THR A 329 -0.77 -29.67 -1.69
N ASN A 330 -0.03 -29.60 -0.58
CA ASN A 330 0.20 -30.72 0.30
C ASN A 330 -0.94 -31.01 1.30
N ASP A 331 -1.68 -29.99 1.75
CA ASP A 331 -2.69 -30.15 2.81
C ASP A 331 -4.08 -30.43 2.24
N ASN A 332 -4.55 -29.62 1.34
CA ASN A 332 -5.90 -29.76 0.76
C ASN A 332 -5.92 -30.05 -0.74
N GLY A 333 -4.78 -30.07 -1.40
CA GLY A 333 -4.69 -30.30 -2.85
C GLY A 333 -4.86 -29.05 -3.68
N GLU A 334 -4.74 -27.86 -3.08
CA GLU A 334 -4.83 -26.58 -3.78
C GLU A 334 -3.78 -26.45 -4.89
N ILE A 335 -4.12 -25.80 -5.98
CA ILE A 335 -3.24 -25.56 -7.12
C ILE A 335 -2.99 -24.07 -7.23
N PHE A 336 -1.73 -23.69 -7.29
CA PHE A 336 -1.28 -22.32 -7.42
C PHE A 336 -0.64 -22.05 -8.79
N PRO A 337 -0.68 -20.78 -9.29
CA PRO A 337 -1.35 -19.63 -8.68
C PRO A 337 -2.89 -19.72 -8.74
N ILE A 338 -3.56 -19.07 -7.79
CA ILE A 338 -4.98 -18.79 -7.88
C ILE A 338 -5.17 -17.58 -8.78
N VAL A 339 -5.80 -17.73 -9.91
CA VAL A 339 -6.12 -16.64 -10.84
C VAL A 339 -7.58 -16.23 -10.62
N LEU A 340 -7.81 -14.95 -10.31
CA LEU A 340 -9.14 -14.44 -10.00
C LEU A 340 -9.76 -13.75 -11.24
N PRO A 341 -10.93 -14.18 -11.69
CA PRO A 341 -11.67 -13.52 -12.76
C PRO A 341 -12.47 -12.32 -12.23
N ASP A 342 -13.10 -11.59 -13.16
CA ASP A 342 -14.01 -10.48 -12.86
C ASP A 342 -15.09 -10.84 -11.85
N ASN A 343 -15.46 -9.84 -11.05
CA ASN A 343 -16.57 -9.92 -10.09
C ASN A 343 -16.44 -11.00 -9.00
N VAL A 344 -15.22 -11.43 -8.68
CA VAL A 344 -14.95 -12.41 -7.62
C VAL A 344 -14.36 -11.73 -6.38
N HIS A 345 -15.01 -11.98 -5.24
CA HIS A 345 -14.52 -11.60 -3.92
C HIS A 345 -14.04 -12.84 -3.16
N LEU A 346 -12.73 -12.96 -2.94
CA LEU A 346 -12.11 -14.03 -2.14
C LEU A 346 -11.89 -13.52 -0.72
N ILE A 347 -12.65 -14.05 0.24
CA ILE A 347 -12.69 -13.53 1.60
C ILE A 347 -12.30 -14.61 2.61
N GLY A 348 -11.21 -14.42 3.33
CA GLY A 348 -10.81 -15.26 4.45
C GLY A 348 -11.63 -15.01 5.72
N ASP A 349 -11.54 -15.91 6.67
CA ASP A 349 -12.15 -15.78 8.01
C ASP A 349 -11.41 -14.72 8.83
N GLU A 350 -10.10 -14.89 9.02
CA GLU A 350 -9.23 -13.92 9.69
C GLU A 350 -7.84 -13.90 9.04
N MET A 351 -7.20 -12.73 9.08
CA MET A 351 -5.93 -12.42 8.45
C MET A 351 -4.80 -13.44 8.78
N GLU A 352 -4.70 -13.87 10.04
CA GLU A 352 -3.64 -14.76 10.52
C GLU A 352 -4.01 -16.25 10.43
N THR A 353 -5.26 -16.59 10.28
CA THR A 353 -5.74 -17.97 10.36
C THR A 353 -6.16 -18.56 9.02
N THR A 354 -6.48 -17.75 8.04
CA THR A 354 -6.71 -18.18 6.65
C THR A 354 -5.42 -18.00 5.86
N ILE A 355 -4.77 -19.10 5.51
CA ILE A 355 -3.41 -19.07 4.96
C ILE A 355 -3.38 -19.74 3.58
N LEU A 356 -3.10 -18.98 2.55
CA LEU A 356 -2.81 -19.48 1.21
C LEU A 356 -1.30 -19.63 1.06
N ASP A 357 -0.83 -20.82 0.84
CA ASP A 357 0.57 -21.19 0.92
C ASP A 357 0.97 -21.99 -0.33
N ALA A 358 1.58 -21.31 -1.29
CA ALA A 358 1.96 -21.94 -2.55
C ALA A 358 3.02 -23.03 -2.40
N ASP A 359 3.80 -23.00 -1.29
CA ASP A 359 4.90 -23.94 -1.03
C ASP A 359 5.92 -23.99 -2.20
N ALA A 360 6.06 -22.85 -2.88
CA ALA A 360 6.88 -22.70 -4.08
C ALA A 360 8.35 -22.40 -3.75
N ASP A 361 9.24 -22.78 -4.64
CA ASP A 361 10.69 -22.55 -4.55
C ASP A 361 11.32 -22.43 -5.96
N GLU A 362 12.64 -22.31 -6.03
CA GLU A 362 13.40 -22.19 -7.28
C GLU A 362 13.23 -23.35 -8.28
N ASN A 363 12.69 -24.48 -7.86
CA ASN A 363 12.47 -25.68 -8.70
C ASN A 363 10.99 -25.88 -9.04
N ASN A 364 10.11 -25.18 -8.31
CA ASN A 364 8.66 -25.22 -8.51
C ASN A 364 8.12 -23.80 -8.35
N GLU A 365 8.29 -23.01 -9.41
CA GLU A 365 7.85 -21.61 -9.42
C GLU A 365 6.33 -21.49 -9.49
N SER A 366 5.76 -20.71 -8.59
CA SER A 366 4.35 -20.32 -8.59
C SER A 366 4.14 -19.09 -7.71
N GLY A 367 3.39 -18.12 -8.18
CA GLY A 367 2.79 -17.09 -7.31
C GLY A 367 1.69 -17.69 -6.44
N VAL A 368 1.14 -16.90 -5.51
CA VAL A 368 -0.02 -17.34 -4.71
C VAL A 368 -1.32 -16.91 -5.37
N ILE A 369 -1.50 -15.60 -5.63
CA ILE A 369 -2.67 -15.06 -6.34
C ILE A 369 -2.22 -14.18 -7.50
N ILE A 370 -2.92 -14.27 -8.62
CA ILE A 370 -2.82 -13.38 -9.76
C ILE A 370 -4.20 -12.75 -10.01
N ILE A 371 -4.23 -11.44 -10.13
CA ILE A 371 -5.39 -10.66 -10.55
C ILE A 371 -5.01 -10.03 -11.89
N PRO A 372 -5.42 -10.63 -13.01
CA PRO A 372 -5.16 -10.08 -14.36
C PRO A 372 -6.02 -8.84 -14.61
N GLU A 373 -6.17 -8.40 -15.84
CA GLU A 373 -7.07 -7.30 -16.22
C GLU A 373 -8.53 -7.62 -15.82
N CYS A 374 -8.87 -7.32 -14.57
CA CYS A 374 -10.15 -7.67 -13.97
C CYS A 374 -10.82 -6.47 -13.32
N GLU A 375 -12.15 -6.49 -13.33
CA GLU A 375 -12.99 -5.51 -12.64
C GLU A 375 -13.67 -6.12 -11.40
N ASN A 376 -13.83 -5.30 -10.35
CA ASN A 376 -14.58 -5.66 -9.14
C ASN A 376 -14.07 -6.94 -8.45
N VAL A 377 -12.75 -7.06 -8.32
CA VAL A 377 -12.11 -8.17 -7.58
C VAL A 377 -11.74 -7.70 -6.18
N LYS A 378 -12.00 -8.54 -5.17
CA LYS A 378 -11.57 -8.30 -3.80
C LYS A 378 -10.85 -9.50 -3.21
N VAL A 379 -9.71 -9.24 -2.55
CA VAL A 379 -8.99 -10.23 -1.74
C VAL A 379 -8.87 -9.67 -0.33
N ALA A 380 -9.40 -10.40 0.66
CA ALA A 380 -9.43 -9.89 2.02
C ALA A 380 -9.27 -10.96 3.10
N ASN A 381 -8.77 -10.54 4.28
CA ASN A 381 -8.70 -11.30 5.54
C ASN A 381 -7.87 -12.59 5.44
N MET A 382 -6.67 -12.54 4.87
CA MET A 382 -5.85 -13.75 4.74
C MET A 382 -4.35 -13.48 4.71
N THR A 383 -3.58 -14.53 4.89
CA THR A 383 -2.13 -14.55 4.68
C THR A 383 -1.80 -15.25 3.36
N LEU A 384 -1.03 -14.56 2.49
CA LEU A 384 -0.46 -15.11 1.27
C LEU A 384 1.04 -15.31 1.47
N ARG A 385 1.54 -16.52 1.24
CA ARG A 385 2.96 -16.78 1.51
C ARG A 385 3.60 -17.84 0.65
N ARG A 386 4.94 -17.79 0.62
CA ARG A 386 5.81 -18.75 -0.05
C ARG A 386 5.47 -18.94 -1.53
N GLY A 387 5.10 -17.85 -2.19
CA GLY A 387 5.13 -17.79 -3.64
C GLY A 387 6.56 -17.55 -4.13
N TYR A 388 6.92 -18.11 -5.28
CA TYR A 388 8.20 -17.94 -5.95
C TYR A 388 7.97 -17.69 -7.45
N SER A 389 8.42 -16.54 -7.96
CA SER A 389 8.07 -16.07 -9.31
C SER A 389 9.25 -15.35 -9.99
N GLU A 390 10.41 -16.04 -10.12
CA GLU A 390 11.62 -15.43 -10.69
C GLU A 390 11.59 -15.37 -12.23
N SER A 391 10.96 -16.34 -12.88
CA SER A 391 10.92 -16.44 -14.34
C SER A 391 9.76 -15.71 -14.99
N HIS A 392 8.81 -15.18 -14.23
CA HIS A 392 7.71 -14.37 -14.75
C HIS A 392 8.22 -12.98 -15.13
N GLY A 393 8.36 -12.72 -16.39
CA GLY A 393 8.69 -11.52 -17.11
C GLY A 393 9.00 -10.22 -16.33
N CYS A 394 8.39 -9.12 -16.75
CA CYS A 394 8.53 -7.82 -16.07
C CYS A 394 7.58 -7.64 -14.88
N SER A 395 6.50 -8.42 -14.79
CA SER A 395 5.40 -8.18 -13.85
C SER A 395 5.70 -8.59 -12.41
N GLY A 396 6.38 -9.73 -12.18
CA GLY A 396 6.76 -10.15 -10.81
C GLY A 396 5.57 -10.51 -9.91
N GLY A 397 5.70 -10.32 -8.60
CA GLY A 397 4.66 -10.58 -7.59
C GLY A 397 4.72 -12.00 -7.00
N GLY A 398 5.59 -12.20 -5.99
CA GLY A 398 5.75 -13.53 -5.40
C GLY A 398 4.49 -14.02 -4.67
N ALA A 399 3.91 -13.20 -3.80
CA ALA A 399 2.65 -13.54 -3.15
C ALA A 399 1.44 -13.09 -3.97
N LEU A 400 1.43 -11.85 -4.47
CA LEU A 400 0.28 -11.28 -5.16
C LEU A 400 0.73 -10.44 -6.36
N LEU A 401 0.17 -10.74 -7.52
CA LEU A 401 0.33 -9.99 -8.74
C LEU A 401 -1.01 -9.37 -9.15
N VAL A 402 -1.03 -8.04 -9.34
CA VAL A 402 -2.14 -7.33 -9.98
C VAL A 402 -1.61 -6.73 -11.26
N THR A 403 -2.11 -7.13 -12.41
CA THR A 403 -1.51 -6.79 -13.71
C THR A 403 -2.56 -6.50 -14.77
N ALA A 404 -2.21 -5.65 -15.72
CA ALA A 404 -2.86 -5.64 -17.02
C ALA A 404 -2.37 -6.85 -17.82
N ASP A 405 -3.26 -7.56 -18.45
CA ASP A 405 -2.98 -8.89 -19.03
C ASP A 405 -2.01 -8.85 -20.23
N ASP A 406 -1.83 -7.71 -20.86
CA ASP A 406 -1.01 -7.65 -22.07
C ASP A 406 0.39 -7.07 -21.80
N THR A 407 1.34 -7.94 -21.51
CA THR A 407 2.76 -7.58 -21.38
C THR A 407 3.42 -7.21 -22.74
N ARG A 408 2.73 -7.41 -23.86
CA ARG A 408 3.21 -7.14 -25.22
C ARG A 408 2.58 -5.92 -25.88
N ASP A 409 1.57 -5.32 -25.26
CA ASP A 409 1.05 -4.06 -25.75
C ASP A 409 2.11 -2.96 -25.64
N LEU A 410 2.72 -2.64 -26.79
CA LEU A 410 3.74 -1.58 -26.92
C LEU A 410 3.19 -0.17 -26.64
N THR A 411 1.89 -0.01 -26.42
CA THR A 411 1.29 1.29 -26.09
C THR A 411 1.59 1.74 -24.67
N TRP A 412 1.97 0.84 -23.78
CA TRP A 412 2.22 1.12 -22.36
C TRP A 412 1.02 1.76 -21.64
N ASP A 413 -0.17 1.57 -22.15
CA ASP A 413 -1.39 2.10 -21.55
C ASP A 413 -1.73 1.31 -20.27
N MET A 414 -2.08 2.04 -19.22
CA MET A 414 -2.63 1.44 -17.99
C MET A 414 -4.05 0.94 -18.29
N LYS A 415 -4.38 -0.22 -17.75
CA LYS A 415 -5.74 -0.77 -17.83
C LYS A 415 -6.46 -0.61 -16.49
N THR A 416 -7.76 -0.39 -16.55
CA THR A 416 -8.59 -0.32 -15.35
C THR A 416 -8.53 -1.66 -14.60
N ASN A 417 -8.16 -1.61 -13.34
CA ASN A 417 -8.21 -2.74 -12.44
C ASN A 417 -8.54 -2.22 -11.04
N ASN A 418 -9.80 -2.29 -10.67
CA ASN A 418 -10.30 -1.78 -9.38
C ASN A 418 -10.18 -2.82 -8.26
N ALA A 419 -9.09 -3.59 -8.24
CA ALA A 419 -8.86 -4.58 -7.19
C ALA A 419 -8.83 -3.94 -5.79
N ILE A 420 -9.50 -4.58 -4.84
CA ILE A 420 -9.51 -4.20 -3.43
C ILE A 420 -8.72 -5.24 -2.65
N LEU A 421 -7.62 -4.81 -2.05
CA LEU A 421 -6.74 -5.62 -1.22
C LEU A 421 -6.85 -5.14 0.22
N GLU A 422 -7.49 -5.93 1.08
CA GLU A 422 -7.86 -5.49 2.43
C GLU A 422 -7.51 -6.54 3.49
N ASN A 423 -6.92 -6.13 4.59
CA ASN A 423 -6.58 -7.02 5.71
C ASN A 423 -5.72 -8.23 5.25
N LEU A 424 -4.56 -7.98 4.65
CA LEU A 424 -3.70 -9.05 4.13
C LEU A 424 -2.32 -9.06 4.79
N ILE A 425 -1.75 -10.26 4.92
CA ILE A 425 -0.34 -10.48 5.21
C ILE A 425 0.32 -11.12 3.99
N LEU A 426 1.33 -10.47 3.42
CA LEU A 426 2.15 -10.99 2.32
C LEU A 426 3.54 -11.29 2.86
N GLU A 427 3.88 -12.57 2.98
CA GLU A 427 5.13 -12.93 3.66
C GLU A 427 5.91 -14.07 3.03
N ASN A 428 7.24 -14.07 3.26
CA ASN A 428 8.13 -15.16 2.90
C ASN A 428 8.07 -15.57 1.42
N SER A 429 7.78 -14.64 0.55
CA SER A 429 7.66 -14.86 -0.89
C SER A 429 8.85 -14.27 -1.64
N HIS A 430 9.08 -14.77 -2.85
CA HIS A 430 10.19 -14.39 -3.70
C HIS A 430 9.74 -14.09 -5.12
N SER A 431 10.36 -13.07 -5.72
CA SER A 431 10.08 -12.73 -7.10
C SER A 431 11.23 -11.96 -7.74
N LYS A 432 11.17 -11.78 -9.03
CA LYS A 432 12.04 -10.87 -9.75
C LYS A 432 11.75 -9.40 -9.35
N ASN A 433 10.47 -9.01 -9.30
CA ASN A 433 10.01 -7.67 -8.91
C ASN A 433 8.84 -7.81 -7.93
N GLY A 434 8.87 -7.09 -6.81
CA GLY A 434 7.82 -7.16 -5.80
C GLY A 434 7.72 -8.54 -5.13
N GLY A 435 8.61 -8.86 -4.21
CA GLY A 435 8.61 -10.16 -3.55
C GLY A 435 7.28 -10.51 -2.89
N GLY A 436 6.60 -9.54 -2.28
CA GLY A 436 5.24 -9.65 -1.75
C GLY A 436 4.19 -9.31 -2.80
N LEU A 437 4.15 -8.06 -3.25
CA LEU A 437 3.13 -7.49 -4.15
C LEU A 437 3.78 -6.87 -5.38
N SER A 438 3.19 -7.10 -6.54
CA SER A 438 3.47 -6.30 -7.74
C SER A 438 2.17 -5.72 -8.31
N LEU A 439 2.16 -4.41 -8.53
CA LEU A 439 1.15 -3.71 -9.33
C LEU A 439 1.81 -3.33 -10.66
N PHE A 440 1.33 -3.88 -11.76
CA PHE A 440 1.93 -3.70 -13.05
C PHE A 440 0.93 -3.21 -14.10
N ARG A 441 1.08 -1.94 -14.57
CA ARG A 441 0.27 -1.29 -15.60
C ARG A 441 -1.23 -1.17 -15.29
N VAL A 442 -1.56 -0.94 -14.03
CA VAL A 442 -2.94 -0.95 -13.54
C VAL A 442 -3.40 0.42 -13.04
N ASP A 443 -4.67 0.72 -13.25
CA ASP A 443 -5.32 1.95 -12.81
C ASP A 443 -6.45 1.64 -11.84
N GLY A 444 -6.28 2.04 -10.58
CA GLY A 444 -7.33 2.06 -9.57
C GLY A 444 -7.28 1.07 -8.41
N PRO A 445 -6.24 0.21 -8.22
CA PRO A 445 -6.19 -0.65 -7.03
C PRO A 445 -6.24 0.14 -5.72
N VAL A 446 -7.03 -0.37 -4.77
CA VAL A 446 -7.17 0.16 -3.42
C VAL A 446 -6.61 -0.85 -2.42
N ILE A 447 -5.69 -0.40 -1.57
CA ILE A 447 -4.97 -1.24 -0.62
C ILE A 447 -5.17 -0.69 0.78
N GLU A 448 -5.73 -1.49 1.67
CA GLU A 448 -6.02 -1.11 3.05
C GLU A 448 -5.56 -2.19 4.04
N ASN A 449 -4.91 -1.79 5.12
CA ASN A 449 -4.46 -2.66 6.20
C ASN A 449 -3.65 -3.88 5.69
N LEU A 450 -2.49 -3.59 5.08
CA LEU A 450 -1.61 -4.59 4.50
C LEU A 450 -0.30 -4.72 5.31
N ILE A 451 0.13 -5.94 5.59
CA ILE A 451 1.46 -6.24 6.16
C ILE A 451 2.29 -6.98 5.12
N VAL A 452 3.41 -6.40 4.71
CA VAL A 452 4.34 -6.98 3.71
C VAL A 452 5.69 -7.20 4.35
N ARG A 453 6.04 -8.46 4.62
CA ARG A 453 7.24 -8.77 5.41
C ARG A 453 8.00 -10.01 4.96
N ASN A 454 9.31 -9.98 5.20
CA ASN A 454 10.22 -11.11 4.91
C ASN A 454 10.17 -11.57 3.45
N ASN A 455 9.83 -10.69 2.51
CA ASN A 455 9.82 -11.00 1.10
C ASN A 455 11.15 -10.62 0.45
N THR A 456 11.44 -11.23 -0.68
CA THR A 456 12.69 -11.00 -1.39
C THR A 456 12.45 -10.74 -2.86
N ALA A 457 13.25 -9.83 -3.45
CA ALA A 457 13.26 -9.63 -4.90
C ALA A 457 14.68 -9.59 -5.45
N THR A 458 14.85 -10.04 -6.70
CA THR A 458 16.16 -10.03 -7.37
C THR A 458 16.44 -8.74 -8.12
N MET A 459 15.44 -7.94 -8.44
CA MET A 459 15.64 -6.69 -9.20
C MET A 459 15.10 -5.46 -8.49
N MET A 460 13.80 -5.39 -8.22
CA MET A 460 13.11 -4.18 -7.75
C MET A 460 12.03 -4.50 -6.73
N GLY A 461 11.92 -3.66 -5.67
CA GLY A 461 10.87 -3.79 -4.66
C GLY A 461 10.91 -5.11 -3.88
N GLY A 462 11.78 -5.21 -2.87
CA GLY A 462 11.85 -6.42 -2.03
C GLY A 462 10.49 -6.82 -1.46
N GLY A 463 9.74 -5.86 -0.96
CA GLY A 463 8.36 -6.02 -0.52
C GLY A 463 7.36 -5.81 -1.65
N ILE A 464 7.31 -4.58 -2.18
CA ILE A 464 6.30 -4.12 -3.15
C ILE A 464 6.99 -3.49 -4.36
N ASN A 465 6.51 -3.84 -5.55
CA ASN A 465 6.85 -3.19 -6.81
C ASN A 465 5.58 -2.56 -7.42
N ILE A 466 5.67 -1.29 -7.81
CA ILE A 466 4.61 -0.58 -8.51
C ILE A 466 5.20 0.02 -9.78
N TYR A 467 4.72 -0.43 -10.92
CA TYR A 467 5.21 -0.03 -12.22
C TYR A 467 4.06 0.41 -13.12
N SER A 468 4.11 1.66 -13.62
CA SER A 468 3.08 2.26 -14.48
C SER A 468 1.66 2.07 -13.91
N ALA A 469 1.43 2.55 -12.68
CA ALA A 469 0.17 2.34 -11.98
C ALA A 469 -0.32 3.59 -11.25
N ASN A 470 -1.66 3.68 -11.13
CA ASN A 470 -2.34 4.63 -10.26
C ASN A 470 -3.00 3.86 -9.12
N PHE A 471 -2.75 4.26 -7.87
CA PHE A 471 -3.15 3.46 -6.70
C PHE A 471 -3.49 4.32 -5.48
N SER A 472 -4.15 3.69 -4.49
CA SER A 472 -4.32 4.23 -3.14
C SER A 472 -3.90 3.20 -2.10
N MET A 473 -3.10 3.63 -1.11
CA MET A 473 -2.67 2.80 0.02
C MET A 473 -2.97 3.50 1.33
N GLU A 474 -3.57 2.77 2.28
CA GLU A 474 -3.85 3.24 3.64
C GLU A 474 -3.53 2.12 4.66
N ASP A 475 -2.95 2.50 5.81
CA ASP A 475 -2.62 1.57 6.90
C ASP A 475 -1.70 0.41 6.47
N VAL A 476 -0.58 0.69 5.78
CA VAL A 476 0.31 -0.34 5.23
C VAL A 476 1.63 -0.41 5.98
N GLU A 477 1.99 -1.61 6.47
CA GLU A 477 3.29 -1.90 7.09
C GLU A 477 4.19 -2.73 6.15
N ILE A 478 5.40 -2.23 5.85
CA ILE A 478 6.36 -2.88 4.94
C ILE A 478 7.68 -3.04 5.68
N HIS A 479 8.00 -4.28 6.07
CA HIS A 479 9.19 -4.48 6.91
C HIS A 479 9.95 -5.78 6.64
N ASP A 480 11.24 -5.78 6.99
CA ASP A 480 12.12 -6.94 6.86
C ASP A 480 12.17 -7.52 5.43
N ASN A 481 11.94 -6.70 4.40
CA ASN A 481 12.04 -7.14 3.01
C ASN A 481 13.43 -6.84 2.43
N LEU A 482 13.85 -7.66 1.46
CA LEU A 482 15.17 -7.60 0.87
C LEU A 482 15.11 -7.55 -0.66
N CYS A 483 15.68 -6.51 -1.25
CA CYS A 483 15.99 -6.49 -2.68
C CYS A 483 17.50 -6.71 -2.88
N PHE A 484 17.91 -7.92 -3.32
CA PHE A 484 19.33 -8.28 -3.27
C PHE A 484 20.09 -8.12 -4.59
N GLY A 485 19.45 -7.72 -5.67
CA GLY A 485 20.09 -7.40 -6.95
C GLY A 485 21.04 -8.49 -7.48
N THR A 486 20.69 -9.13 -8.56
CA THR A 486 21.61 -10.03 -9.28
C THR A 486 22.12 -9.31 -10.53
N VAL A 487 23.36 -9.56 -10.92
CA VAL A 487 23.91 -9.05 -12.19
C VAL A 487 23.15 -9.71 -13.34
N TYR A 488 22.16 -9.02 -13.87
CA TYR A 488 21.36 -9.52 -14.98
C TYR A 488 21.94 -9.02 -16.32
N ALA A 489 22.23 -9.94 -17.23
CA ALA A 489 22.71 -9.63 -18.60
C ALA A 489 23.89 -8.62 -18.69
N GLY A 490 24.69 -8.47 -17.63
CA GLY A 490 25.78 -7.50 -17.58
C GLY A 490 25.36 -6.08 -17.16
N ILE A 491 24.10 -5.88 -16.75
CA ILE A 491 23.60 -4.65 -16.18
C ILE A 491 23.76 -4.74 -14.66
N ASN A 492 24.51 -3.80 -14.07
CA ASN A 492 24.72 -3.70 -12.62
C ASN A 492 23.74 -2.76 -11.93
N ASP A 493 22.62 -2.41 -12.56
CA ASP A 493 21.66 -1.42 -12.09
C ASP A 493 20.36 -2.11 -11.66
N VAL A 494 20.43 -2.93 -10.63
CA VAL A 494 19.35 -3.72 -10.05
C VAL A 494 19.52 -3.79 -8.54
N GLY A 495 18.46 -3.99 -7.80
CA GLY A 495 18.47 -4.04 -6.33
C GLY A 495 18.01 -2.75 -5.67
N HIS A 496 16.98 -2.13 -6.24
CA HIS A 496 16.39 -0.89 -5.77
C HIS A 496 15.09 -1.11 -5.01
N GLY A 497 14.84 -0.27 -3.99
CA GLY A 497 13.63 -0.34 -3.18
C GLY A 497 13.57 -1.61 -2.32
N GLY A 498 14.24 -1.62 -1.18
CA GLY A 498 14.18 -2.75 -0.27
C GLY A 498 12.75 -3.05 0.19
N GLY A 499 12.01 -2.04 0.58
CA GLY A 499 10.59 -2.11 0.89
C GLY A 499 9.72 -1.90 -0.34
N LEU A 500 9.78 -0.71 -0.93
CA LEU A 500 8.87 -0.24 -1.98
C LEU A 500 9.64 0.32 -3.18
N PHE A 501 9.26 -0.08 -4.37
CA PHE A 501 9.74 0.45 -5.64
C PHE A 501 8.59 1.08 -6.44
N LEU A 502 8.80 2.30 -6.95
CA LEU A 502 7.83 3.11 -7.69
C LEU A 502 8.46 3.59 -9.01
N ASN A 503 7.80 3.31 -10.15
CA ASN A 503 8.23 3.80 -11.44
C ASN A 503 7.01 4.14 -12.30
N GLN A 504 6.96 5.37 -12.85
CA GLN A 504 5.82 5.88 -13.62
C GLN A 504 4.48 5.72 -12.87
N THR A 505 4.43 6.18 -11.62
CA THR A 505 3.30 5.92 -10.71
C THR A 505 2.62 7.19 -10.26
N TRP A 506 1.31 7.10 -10.04
CA TRP A 506 0.48 8.16 -9.46
C TRP A 506 -0.35 7.58 -8.32
N GLY A 507 -0.47 8.31 -7.22
CA GLY A 507 -1.27 7.80 -6.13
C GLY A 507 -1.07 8.47 -4.79
N THR A 508 -1.74 7.91 -3.80
CA THR A 508 -1.69 8.38 -2.41
C THR A 508 -1.32 7.26 -1.47
N MET A 509 -0.54 7.61 -0.46
CA MET A 509 -0.10 6.73 0.62
C MET A 509 -0.37 7.44 1.95
N ASP A 510 -1.21 6.87 2.80
CA ASP A 510 -1.50 7.40 4.13
C ASP A 510 -1.21 6.36 5.21
N ASN A 511 -0.68 6.81 6.34
CA ASN A 511 -0.34 5.96 7.49
C ASN A 511 0.53 4.74 7.13
N MET A 512 1.59 4.99 6.34
CA MET A 512 2.57 3.96 5.98
C MET A 512 3.62 3.78 7.09
N ASN A 513 4.00 2.54 7.38
CA ASN A 513 5.13 2.21 8.25
C ASN A 513 6.14 1.34 7.49
N ILE A 514 7.23 1.95 7.00
CA ILE A 514 8.23 1.31 6.14
C ILE A 514 9.55 1.18 6.89
N HIS A 515 9.88 0.00 7.39
CA HIS A 515 11.03 -0.14 8.25
C HIS A 515 11.80 -1.45 8.11
N HIS A 516 13.09 -1.44 8.51
CA HIS A 516 13.99 -2.61 8.49
C HIS A 516 14.11 -3.27 7.11
N ASN A 517 13.82 -2.55 6.02
CA ASN A 517 14.01 -3.06 4.67
C ASN A 517 15.45 -2.83 4.19
N THR A 518 15.93 -3.70 3.33
CA THR A 518 17.29 -3.64 2.80
C THR A 518 17.28 -3.71 1.28
N ALA A 519 17.93 -2.74 0.64
CA ALA A 519 18.26 -2.80 -0.78
C ALA A 519 19.74 -3.17 -0.97
N SER A 520 20.10 -3.81 -2.07
CA SER A 520 21.51 -4.03 -2.41
C SER A 520 22.15 -2.86 -3.16
N MET A 521 21.34 -1.94 -3.65
CA MET A 521 21.78 -0.73 -4.34
C MET A 521 21.22 0.53 -3.67
N ASN A 522 20.06 1.01 -4.06
CA ASN A 522 19.51 2.30 -3.65
C ASN A 522 18.09 2.17 -3.08
N GLY A 523 17.70 3.14 -2.24
CA GLY A 523 16.38 3.18 -1.64
C GLY A 523 16.12 2.00 -0.71
N GLY A 524 16.71 2.02 0.49
CA GLY A 524 16.52 0.94 1.46
C GLY A 524 15.05 0.75 1.81
N GLY A 525 14.35 1.83 2.13
CA GLY A 525 12.89 1.84 2.32
C GLY A 525 12.15 1.95 1.00
N VAL A 526 12.32 3.10 0.32
CA VAL A 526 11.57 3.47 -0.89
C VAL A 526 12.52 3.91 -1.99
N TRP A 527 12.29 3.43 -3.20
CA TRP A 527 12.89 3.96 -4.42
C TRP A 527 11.80 4.43 -5.38
N SER A 528 11.90 5.68 -5.83
CA SER A 528 10.97 6.26 -6.81
C SER A 528 11.73 6.77 -8.02
N SER A 529 11.26 6.42 -9.20
CA SER A 529 11.92 6.81 -10.46
C SER A 529 10.91 7.24 -11.52
N GLU A 530 11.42 7.86 -12.55
CA GLU A 530 10.84 8.24 -13.83
C GLU A 530 9.33 8.51 -13.86
N GLY A 531 8.91 9.78 -14.05
CA GLY A 531 7.51 10.14 -14.27
C GLY A 531 6.56 9.89 -13.11
N SER A 532 7.08 9.63 -11.90
CA SER A 532 6.26 9.34 -10.74
C SER A 532 5.82 10.61 -10.02
N ALA A 533 4.53 10.69 -9.68
CA ALA A 533 3.94 11.79 -8.93
C ALA A 533 2.97 11.26 -7.88
N TRP A 534 3.34 11.33 -6.61
CA TRP A 534 2.57 10.76 -5.51
C TRP A 534 2.67 11.59 -4.24
N THR A 535 1.74 11.36 -3.34
CA THR A 535 1.71 12.00 -2.02
C THR A 535 1.73 10.94 -0.92
N MET A 536 2.60 11.14 0.08
CA MET A 536 2.64 10.33 1.30
C MET A 536 2.31 11.20 2.51
N THR A 537 1.37 10.75 3.35
CA THR A 537 0.93 11.47 4.53
C THR A 537 1.02 10.61 5.79
N ASN A 538 1.20 11.24 6.95
CA ASN A 538 1.11 10.62 8.29
C ASN A 538 1.94 9.35 8.46
N SER A 539 3.13 9.29 7.88
CA SER A 539 3.86 8.04 7.66
C SER A 539 5.22 8.02 8.37
N ASN A 540 5.76 6.81 8.55
CA ASN A 540 7.08 6.59 9.12
C ASN A 540 7.95 5.75 8.18
N VAL A 541 9.19 6.20 7.93
CA VAL A 541 10.20 5.48 7.15
C VAL A 541 11.48 5.39 7.95
N SER A 542 11.73 4.22 8.57
CA SER A 542 12.78 4.09 9.58
C SER A 542 13.61 2.82 9.46
N ASP A 543 14.84 2.90 9.95
CA ASP A 543 15.74 1.74 10.10
C ASP A 543 16.00 0.97 8.79
N ASN A 544 15.83 1.62 7.62
CA ASN A 544 16.07 1.01 6.31
C ASN A 544 17.54 1.18 5.89
N ILE A 545 18.04 0.26 5.09
CA ILE A 545 19.45 0.19 4.72
C ILE A 545 19.65 0.09 3.21
N ALA A 546 20.51 0.94 2.66
CA ALA A 546 21.03 0.84 1.31
C ALA A 546 22.56 0.99 1.31
N PRO A 547 23.33 0.25 0.51
CA PRO A 547 24.79 0.42 0.43
C PRO A 547 25.22 1.63 -0.40
N TYR A 548 24.35 2.15 -1.28
CA TYR A 548 24.64 3.31 -2.12
C TYR A 548 23.79 4.50 -1.66
N ASN A 549 22.70 4.81 -2.30
CA ASN A 549 21.99 6.07 -2.09
C ASN A 549 20.60 5.87 -1.49
N GLY A 550 20.20 6.81 -0.61
CA GLY A 550 18.90 6.82 -0.02
C GLY A 550 18.65 5.64 0.92
N GLY A 551 19.11 5.73 2.17
CA GLY A 551 18.78 4.70 3.17
C GLY A 551 17.27 4.59 3.37
N GLY A 552 16.57 5.70 3.56
CA GLY A 552 15.11 5.78 3.59
C GLY A 552 14.51 5.89 2.19
N PHE A 553 14.69 7.03 1.54
CA PHE A 553 14.18 7.33 0.20
C PHE A 553 15.27 7.52 -0.83
N GLY A 554 15.04 7.02 -2.04
CA GLY A 554 15.79 7.36 -3.23
C GLY A 554 14.88 7.87 -4.34
N PHE A 555 15.22 9.01 -4.96
CA PHE A 555 14.50 9.61 -6.08
C PHE A 555 15.43 9.75 -7.27
N TRP A 556 15.07 9.18 -8.40
CA TRP A 556 15.92 9.23 -9.59
C TRP A 556 15.11 9.45 -10.87
N ASN A 557 15.41 10.55 -11.55
CA ASN A 557 14.81 10.84 -12.84
C ASN A 557 15.91 10.90 -13.92
N HIS A 558 15.95 9.91 -14.79
CA HIS A 558 16.95 9.79 -15.84
C HIS A 558 16.49 10.43 -17.17
N ASN A 559 15.18 10.30 -17.48
CA ASN A 559 14.66 10.66 -18.79
C ASN A 559 14.15 12.12 -18.89
N GLY A 560 14.17 12.88 -17.77
CA GLY A 560 13.68 14.26 -17.73
C GLY A 560 12.15 14.37 -17.71
N GLU A 561 11.45 13.27 -17.40
CA GLU A 561 10.05 13.30 -17.03
C GLU A 561 9.91 13.78 -15.59
N ASP A 562 8.89 14.60 -15.30
CA ASP A 562 8.75 15.21 -13.98
C ASP A 562 8.53 14.14 -12.91
N LEU A 563 9.46 14.06 -11.93
CA LEU A 563 9.27 13.28 -10.72
C LEU A 563 8.91 14.26 -9.60
N ASN A 564 7.66 14.19 -9.13
CA ASN A 564 7.10 15.08 -8.13
C ASN A 564 6.55 14.26 -6.94
N ALA A 565 7.28 14.23 -5.86
CA ALA A 565 6.83 13.59 -4.61
C ALA A 565 6.49 14.66 -3.56
N THR A 566 5.41 14.44 -2.82
CA THR A 566 5.01 15.28 -1.70
C THR A 566 4.90 14.43 -0.44
N LEU A 567 5.63 14.83 0.60
CA LEU A 567 5.62 14.20 1.91
C LEU A 567 5.04 15.19 2.93
N ILE A 568 3.99 14.80 3.63
CA ILE A 568 3.31 15.64 4.62
C ILE A 568 3.22 14.88 5.95
N ASN A 569 3.73 15.43 7.02
CA ASN A 569 3.75 14.79 8.33
C ASN A 569 4.42 13.40 8.29
N VAL A 570 5.58 13.30 7.63
CA VAL A 570 6.35 12.06 7.49
C VAL A 570 7.58 12.10 8.37
N THR A 571 7.79 11.06 9.17
CA THR A 571 9.02 10.84 9.93
C THR A 571 9.99 9.97 9.14
N ILE A 572 11.22 10.45 8.92
CA ILE A 572 12.30 9.73 8.23
C ILE A 572 13.45 9.59 9.23
N GLU A 573 13.59 8.40 9.83
CA GLU A 573 14.55 8.27 10.94
C GLU A 573 15.41 7.01 10.89
N ASN A 574 16.63 7.11 11.44
CA ASN A 574 17.56 6.00 11.61
C ASN A 574 17.93 5.25 10.32
N ASN A 575 17.66 5.81 9.15
CA ASN A 575 17.97 5.15 7.89
C ASN A 575 19.47 5.29 7.56
N ILE A 576 20.04 4.29 6.88
CA ILE A 576 21.47 4.20 6.65
C ILE A 576 21.78 4.02 5.16
N ALA A 577 22.49 4.99 4.58
CA ALA A 577 23.23 4.80 3.34
C ALA A 577 24.68 4.42 3.70
N GLN A 578 25.05 3.14 3.54
CA GLN A 578 26.23 2.59 4.19
C GLN A 578 27.57 3.13 3.64
N PRO A 579 28.60 3.28 4.50
CA PRO A 579 29.97 3.47 4.06
C PRO A 579 30.53 2.13 3.53
N GLY A 580 30.81 2.06 2.23
CA GLY A 580 31.40 0.87 1.59
C GLY A 580 32.49 1.20 0.58
N TRP A 581 32.76 0.31 -0.37
CA TRP A 581 33.65 0.58 -1.53
C TRP A 581 33.12 1.72 -2.40
N PHE A 582 31.81 1.93 -2.36
CA PHE A 582 31.11 3.09 -2.88
C PHE A 582 30.54 3.86 -1.68
N VAL A 583 30.61 5.16 -1.75
CA VAL A 583 30.24 6.05 -0.65
C VAL A 583 28.73 6.30 -0.76
N GLY A 584 27.92 5.78 0.15
CA GLY A 584 26.48 5.96 0.16
C GLY A 584 26.06 7.37 0.54
N HIS A 585 25.22 8.02 -0.26
CA HIS A 585 24.74 9.37 -0.06
C HIS A 585 23.25 9.41 0.34
N GLY A 586 22.87 10.44 1.12
CA GLY A 586 21.49 10.59 1.57
C GLY A 586 21.08 9.50 2.54
N GLY A 587 21.45 9.62 3.80
CA GLY A 587 21.07 8.63 4.83
C GLY A 587 19.56 8.50 4.92
N GLY A 588 18.85 9.60 5.06
CA GLY A 588 17.39 9.67 4.99
C GLY A 588 16.91 9.70 3.55
N VAL A 589 17.32 10.71 2.77
CA VAL A 589 16.83 10.98 1.42
C VAL A 589 17.99 11.21 0.46
N TRP A 590 17.96 10.54 -0.68
CA TRP A 590 18.80 10.87 -1.83
C TRP A 590 17.92 11.16 -3.04
N ALA A 591 18.28 12.18 -3.81
CA ALA A 591 17.55 12.59 -4.98
C ALA A 591 18.46 13.06 -6.12
N SER A 592 18.06 12.78 -7.36
CA SER A 592 18.70 13.27 -8.58
C SER A 592 17.64 13.64 -9.61
N ASN A 593 17.75 14.86 -10.18
CA ASN A 593 16.80 15.39 -11.17
C ASN A 593 15.32 15.31 -10.74
N SER A 594 15.02 15.51 -9.46
CA SER A 594 13.67 15.43 -8.92
C SER A 594 13.34 16.62 -8.04
N SER A 595 12.06 16.97 -7.98
CA SER A 595 11.54 18.00 -7.08
C SER A 595 10.70 17.31 -6.01
N THR A 596 11.01 17.54 -4.75
CA THR A 596 10.28 16.92 -3.63
C THR A 596 9.87 17.99 -2.64
N VAL A 597 8.62 17.98 -2.24
CA VAL A 597 8.06 18.84 -1.20
C VAL A 597 7.99 18.05 0.11
N PHE A 598 8.57 18.61 1.16
CA PHE A 598 8.48 18.12 2.53
C PHE A 598 7.72 19.16 3.36
N GLN A 599 6.60 18.79 3.91
CA GLN A 599 5.80 19.64 4.77
C GLN A 599 5.57 18.97 6.13
N ASP A 600 5.78 19.65 7.21
CA ASP A 600 5.61 19.14 8.58
C ASP A 600 6.39 17.85 8.87
N CYS A 601 7.51 17.63 8.17
CA CYS A 601 8.29 16.40 8.22
C CYS A 601 9.38 16.42 9.29
N ILE A 602 9.71 15.23 9.82
CA ILE A 602 10.81 15.04 10.77
C ILE A 602 11.87 14.13 10.14
N ILE A 603 13.07 14.65 9.89
CA ILE A 603 14.19 13.92 9.28
C ILE A 603 15.30 13.83 10.32
N LYS A 604 15.40 12.69 11.00
CA LYS A 604 16.31 12.61 12.15
C LYS A 604 17.15 11.35 12.21
N ASN A 605 18.35 11.48 12.82
CA ASN A 605 19.26 10.38 13.10
C ASN A 605 19.65 9.52 11.89
N ASN A 606 19.50 10.01 10.67
CA ASN A 606 19.91 9.28 9.47
C ASN A 606 21.42 9.37 9.26
N THR A 607 22.01 8.34 8.68
CA THR A 607 23.46 8.23 8.51
C THR A 607 23.85 7.99 7.07
N ALA A 608 24.73 8.83 6.52
CA ALA A 608 25.34 8.66 5.22
C ALA A 608 26.82 8.34 5.32
N GLY A 609 27.28 7.36 4.56
CA GLY A 609 28.70 7.10 4.34
C GLY A 609 29.41 8.22 3.56
N GLY A 610 28.66 8.93 2.76
CA GLY A 610 29.07 10.09 1.94
C GLY A 610 28.44 11.38 2.41
N ASN A 611 27.82 12.11 1.49
CA ASN A 611 27.21 13.40 1.70
C ASN A 611 25.72 13.29 2.10
N GLY A 612 25.21 14.32 2.77
CA GLY A 612 23.82 14.45 3.13
C GLY A 612 23.37 13.40 4.12
N GLY A 613 23.66 13.57 5.41
CA GLY A 613 23.21 12.62 6.45
C GLY A 613 21.69 12.50 6.47
N GLY A 614 20.98 13.60 6.51
CA GLY A 614 19.55 13.69 6.35
C GLY A 614 19.13 13.60 4.87
N ILE A 615 19.50 14.63 4.11
CA ILE A 615 19.07 14.85 2.71
C ILE A 615 20.29 15.08 1.81
N ASN A 616 20.30 14.42 0.65
CA ASN A 616 21.26 14.66 -0.43
C ASN A 616 20.55 14.85 -1.76
N TYR A 617 20.72 15.98 -2.41
CA TYR A 617 20.30 16.24 -3.79
C TYR A 617 21.51 16.32 -4.71
N PHE A 618 21.43 15.65 -5.85
CA PHE A 618 22.50 15.58 -6.84
C PHE A 618 21.94 15.77 -8.24
N GLU A 619 22.53 16.69 -9.04
CA GLU A 619 22.13 17.02 -10.39
C GLU A 619 20.65 17.42 -10.58
N GLY A 620 20.38 18.71 -10.74
CA GLY A 620 19.12 19.25 -11.29
C GLY A 620 17.86 19.18 -10.45
N GLY A 621 17.94 18.67 -9.22
CA GLY A 621 16.79 18.59 -8.32
C GLY A 621 16.85 19.65 -7.22
N TRP A 622 15.69 20.01 -6.67
CA TRP A 622 15.60 20.93 -5.53
C TRP A 622 14.53 20.48 -4.52
N PRO A 623 14.89 20.46 -3.24
CA PRO A 623 13.91 20.22 -2.18
C PRO A 623 13.23 21.54 -1.78
N GLU A 624 11.94 21.41 -1.45
CA GLU A 624 11.19 22.42 -0.74
C GLU A 624 10.80 21.87 0.64
N LEU A 625 11.23 22.56 1.69
CA LEU A 625 11.00 22.15 3.08
C LEU A 625 10.21 23.24 3.81
N TYR A 626 9.05 22.87 4.30
CA TYR A 626 8.15 23.75 5.04
C TYR A 626 7.87 23.17 6.42
N ASN A 627 8.14 23.93 7.48
CA ASN A 627 7.89 23.52 8.87
C ASN A 627 8.53 22.17 9.26
N CYS A 628 9.72 21.90 8.74
CA CYS A 628 10.40 20.61 8.93
C CYS A 628 11.44 20.64 10.06
N VAL A 629 11.64 19.51 10.72
CA VAL A 629 12.71 19.28 11.69
C VAL A 629 13.78 18.37 11.10
N ILE A 630 15.03 18.84 11.03
CA ILE A 630 16.20 18.09 10.55
C ILE A 630 17.18 17.98 11.71
N ASP A 631 17.14 16.84 12.43
CA ASP A 631 17.85 16.70 13.71
C ASP A 631 18.75 15.47 13.76
N GLY A 632 19.95 15.63 14.30
CA GLY A 632 20.84 14.51 14.65
C GLY A 632 21.36 13.68 13.46
N ASN A 633 21.20 14.12 12.21
CA ASN A 633 21.68 13.37 11.05
C ASN A 633 23.20 13.47 10.91
N SER A 634 23.83 12.44 10.38
CA SER A 634 25.29 12.37 10.29
C SER A 634 25.78 11.98 8.90
N SER A 635 26.84 12.63 8.43
CA SER A 635 27.54 12.28 7.20
C SER A 635 29.03 12.09 7.43
N ASN A 636 29.63 11.14 6.71
CA ASN A 636 31.09 10.99 6.74
C ASN A 636 31.83 12.02 5.87
N ALA A 637 31.12 12.77 5.07
CA ALA A 637 31.69 13.78 4.21
C ALA A 637 31.08 15.18 4.45
N ILE A 638 30.12 15.64 3.66
CA ILE A 638 29.60 16.99 3.62
C ILE A 638 28.10 17.02 3.89
N GLY A 639 27.62 18.06 4.58
CA GLY A 639 26.18 18.26 4.82
C GLY A 639 25.62 17.20 5.77
N GLY A 640 25.79 17.38 7.07
CA GLY A 640 25.20 16.48 8.07
C GLY A 640 23.68 16.44 7.98
N GLY A 641 23.05 17.61 7.90
CA GLY A 641 21.62 17.76 7.65
C GLY A 641 21.28 17.64 6.16
N VAL A 642 21.69 18.65 5.37
CA VAL A 642 21.32 18.78 3.94
C VAL A 642 22.56 19.02 3.09
N TYR A 643 22.68 18.32 1.97
CA TYR A 643 23.65 18.58 0.93
C TYR A 643 22.99 18.67 -0.44
N ILE A 644 23.30 19.74 -1.17
CA ILE A 644 22.82 19.96 -2.53
C ILE A 644 24.00 20.20 -3.45
N HIS A 645 24.02 19.52 -4.60
CA HIS A 645 25.09 19.65 -5.58
C HIS A 645 24.55 19.61 -7.01
N ASP A 646 24.81 20.64 -7.80
CA ASP A 646 24.48 20.67 -9.22
C ASP A 646 25.70 21.05 -10.05
N GLU A 647 26.21 20.12 -10.86
CA GLU A 647 27.30 20.39 -11.82
C GLU A 647 26.78 20.90 -13.18
N GLY A 648 25.53 20.67 -13.53
CA GLY A 648 24.99 20.83 -14.88
C GLY A 648 24.48 22.23 -15.22
N GLY A 649 24.09 23.03 -14.23
CA GLY A 649 23.49 24.35 -14.44
C GLY A 649 22.18 24.33 -15.25
N TRP A 650 21.44 23.23 -15.19
CA TRP A 650 20.24 23.03 -16.00
C TRP A 650 19.00 23.73 -15.41
N ASN A 651 18.99 24.00 -14.12
CA ASN A 651 17.90 24.69 -13.43
C ASN A 651 18.44 25.70 -12.42
N ASN A 652 17.87 26.90 -12.41
CA ASN A 652 18.24 27.96 -11.47
C ASN A 652 17.58 27.86 -10.09
N ASN A 653 16.99 26.73 -9.75
CA ASN A 653 16.30 26.52 -8.49
C ASN A 653 17.25 25.85 -7.49
N GLY A 654 17.34 26.41 -6.29
CA GLY A 654 18.09 25.86 -5.16
C GLY A 654 17.15 25.29 -4.09
N LEU A 655 17.70 25.09 -2.89
CA LEU A 655 16.94 24.76 -1.70
C LEU A 655 15.94 25.88 -1.36
N THR A 656 14.69 25.52 -1.11
CA THR A 656 13.74 26.36 -0.39
C THR A 656 13.49 25.75 0.99
N MET A 657 13.71 26.56 2.02
CA MET A 657 13.49 26.17 3.41
C MET A 657 12.78 27.31 4.15
N ASP A 658 11.59 27.03 4.68
CA ASP A 658 10.83 27.96 5.47
C ASP A 658 10.34 27.36 6.78
N ARG A 659 10.46 28.09 7.87
CA ARG A 659 10.06 27.69 9.24
C ARG A 659 10.64 26.34 9.68
N CYS A 660 11.88 26.04 9.28
CA CYS A 660 12.52 24.78 9.59
C CYS A 660 13.46 24.88 10.81
N LEU A 661 13.56 23.76 11.53
CA LEU A 661 14.50 23.60 12.64
C LEU A 661 15.60 22.61 12.24
N VAL A 662 16.85 23.07 12.16
CA VAL A 662 18.01 22.25 11.79
C VAL A 662 18.98 22.16 12.96
N THR A 663 19.03 21.02 13.63
CA THR A 663 19.74 20.87 14.88
C THR A 663 20.58 19.62 14.97
N ASN A 664 21.69 19.69 15.74
CA ASN A 664 22.51 18.54 16.11
C ASN A 664 23.05 17.69 14.94
N ASN A 665 22.95 18.15 13.70
CA ASN A 665 23.49 17.44 12.56
C ASN A 665 25.01 17.52 12.52
N SER A 666 25.66 16.49 12.01
CA SER A 666 27.10 16.38 12.03
C SER A 666 27.70 15.91 10.71
N SER A 667 28.87 16.48 10.35
CA SER A 667 29.64 16.04 9.21
C SER A 667 31.13 15.93 9.56
N ASN A 668 31.85 15.03 8.90
CA ASN A 668 33.28 14.87 9.16
C ASN A 668 34.16 15.84 8.39
N GLN A 669 33.65 16.48 7.34
CA GLN A 669 34.46 17.34 6.50
C GLN A 669 34.04 18.80 6.57
N TRP A 670 32.90 19.18 5.99
CA TRP A 670 32.49 20.57 5.89
C TRP A 670 31.18 20.84 6.63
N ALA A 671 30.21 21.53 6.05
CA ALA A 671 29.04 22.01 6.78
C ALA A 671 28.27 20.90 7.57
N GLY A 672 28.06 21.16 8.86
CA GLY A 672 27.28 20.24 9.72
C GLY A 672 25.79 20.30 9.45
N ALA A 673 25.24 21.47 9.15
CA ALA A 673 23.83 21.67 8.88
C ALA A 673 23.53 21.56 7.38
N ILE A 674 23.87 22.59 6.59
CA ILE A 674 23.48 22.76 5.20
C ILE A 674 24.71 23.09 4.34
N SER A 675 24.91 22.35 3.26
CA SER A 675 25.92 22.69 2.26
C SER A 675 25.31 22.66 0.86
N SER A 676 25.58 23.72 0.10
CA SER A 676 25.20 23.80 -1.32
C SER A 676 26.44 24.02 -2.16
N ALA A 677 26.59 23.29 -3.25
CA ALA A 677 27.76 23.34 -4.12
C ALA A 677 27.41 23.31 -5.61
N GLY A 678 28.32 23.77 -6.46
CA GLY A 678 28.11 23.82 -7.90
C GLY A 678 27.19 24.98 -8.33
N ASN A 679 26.46 24.83 -9.41
CA ASN A 679 25.55 25.84 -9.95
C ASN A 679 24.10 25.66 -9.42
N ALA A 680 23.96 25.28 -8.18
CA ALA A 680 22.66 24.86 -7.57
C ALA A 680 21.67 26.01 -7.34
N GLY A 681 21.70 27.07 -8.13
CA GLY A 681 20.74 28.17 -8.06
C GLY A 681 20.82 29.00 -6.78
N ILE A 682 19.70 29.61 -6.39
CA ILE A 682 19.58 30.39 -5.15
C ILE A 682 18.98 29.54 -4.07
N ASN A 683 19.72 29.29 -3.01
CA ASN A 683 19.20 28.61 -1.82
C ASN A 683 18.54 29.66 -0.92
N ARG A 684 17.27 29.48 -0.63
CA ARG A 684 16.49 30.40 0.20
C ARG A 684 16.18 29.73 1.55
N ILE A 685 16.59 30.39 2.61
CA ILE A 685 16.35 29.99 4.01
C ILE A 685 15.60 31.14 4.69
N THR A 686 14.32 30.93 4.99
CA THR A 686 13.50 31.95 5.64
C THR A 686 12.95 31.41 6.95
N ASN A 687 12.72 32.28 7.92
CA ASN A 687 12.05 31.98 9.18
C ASN A 687 12.55 30.68 9.84
N SER A 688 13.86 30.41 9.79
CA SER A 688 14.41 29.11 10.18
C SER A 688 15.42 29.22 11.33
N THR A 689 15.56 28.15 12.12
CA THR A 689 16.48 28.05 13.24
C THR A 689 17.51 26.96 13.02
N ILE A 690 18.78 27.31 12.94
CA ILE A 690 19.92 26.41 12.68
C ILE A 690 20.89 26.48 13.85
N VAL A 691 20.86 25.46 14.73
CA VAL A 691 21.52 25.48 16.02
C VAL A 691 22.20 24.16 16.37
N GLY A 692 23.38 24.21 16.97
CA GLY A 692 24.03 23.04 17.55
C GLY A 692 24.60 22.04 16.55
N ASN A 693 24.67 22.38 15.28
CA ASN A 693 25.23 21.51 14.24
C ASN A 693 26.78 21.56 14.28
N SER A 694 27.42 20.47 13.86
CA SER A 694 28.87 20.33 13.95
C SER A 694 29.49 19.81 12.64
N GLY A 695 30.61 20.37 12.24
CA GLY A 695 31.33 20.00 11.01
C GLY A 695 32.76 20.50 10.98
N GLY A 696 33.43 20.27 9.84
CA GLY A 696 34.78 20.79 9.61
C GLY A 696 34.83 22.24 9.11
N GLY A 697 33.70 22.80 8.67
CA GLY A 697 33.53 24.14 8.11
C GLY A 697 32.37 24.90 8.76
N ALA A 698 31.81 25.87 8.05
CA ALA A 698 30.66 26.63 8.51
C ALA A 698 29.42 25.73 8.68
N ALA A 699 28.47 26.12 9.52
CA ALA A 699 27.20 25.37 9.65
C ALA A 699 26.39 25.44 8.36
N VAL A 700 26.36 26.61 7.71
CA VAL A 700 25.71 26.82 6.41
C VAL A 700 26.77 27.28 5.42
N GLU A 701 26.85 26.57 4.32
CA GLU A 701 27.82 26.87 3.25
C GLU A 701 27.16 26.93 1.87
N ALA A 702 27.53 27.93 1.08
CA ALA A 702 27.29 27.97 -0.36
C ALA A 702 28.62 28.12 -1.09
N TYR A 703 28.93 27.17 -1.98
CA TYR A 703 30.20 27.06 -2.67
C TYR A 703 30.01 27.03 -4.19
N ASN A 704 30.84 27.78 -4.92
CA ASN A 704 31.03 27.69 -6.35
C ASN A 704 29.78 28.04 -7.19
N ALA A 705 29.35 29.33 -7.08
CA ALA A 705 28.25 29.95 -7.83
C ALA A 705 26.80 29.70 -7.36
N SER A 706 26.59 28.94 -6.31
CA SER A 706 25.28 28.91 -5.64
C SER A 706 25.01 30.24 -4.94
N GLY A 707 23.82 30.81 -5.13
CA GLY A 707 23.33 31.94 -4.32
C GLY A 707 22.86 31.49 -2.94
N LEU A 708 22.88 32.38 -1.96
CA LEU A 708 22.30 32.12 -0.64
C LEU A 708 21.51 33.35 -0.17
N GLU A 709 20.21 33.16 0.09
CA GLU A 709 19.33 34.11 0.75
C GLU A 709 18.97 33.60 2.14
N VAL A 710 19.20 34.42 3.17
CA VAL A 710 18.81 34.11 4.56
C VAL A 710 18.04 35.30 5.12
N ILE A 711 16.79 35.11 5.45
CA ILE A 711 15.89 36.14 5.94
C ILE A 711 15.16 35.64 7.19
N ASN A 712 14.94 36.48 8.19
CA ASN A 712 14.24 36.18 9.44
C ASN A 712 14.74 34.91 10.16
N SER A 713 16.02 34.58 10.06
CA SER A 713 16.51 33.29 10.52
C SER A 713 17.49 33.42 11.69
N ILE A 714 17.60 32.38 12.49
CA ILE A 714 18.57 32.24 13.56
C ILE A 714 19.62 31.20 13.21
N ILE A 715 20.89 31.60 13.06
CA ILE A 715 22.01 30.68 12.88
C ILE A 715 22.97 30.91 14.07
N TRP A 716 22.90 29.99 15.06
CA TRP A 716 23.54 30.25 16.37
C TRP A 716 24.12 28.97 17.00
N GLY A 717 25.27 29.12 17.66
CA GLY A 717 25.81 28.04 18.52
C GLY A 717 26.26 26.78 17.77
N ASN A 718 26.52 26.87 16.46
CA ASN A 718 27.09 25.80 15.68
C ASN A 718 28.62 25.72 15.83
N SER A 719 29.22 24.56 15.53
CA SER A 719 30.67 24.34 15.71
C SER A 719 31.24 23.76 14.39
N PRO A 720 32.44 24.32 13.93
CA PRO A 720 33.28 25.33 14.60
C PRO A 720 32.76 26.76 14.51
N SER A 721 31.91 27.07 13.51
CA SER A 721 31.37 28.43 13.33
C SER A 721 29.96 28.38 12.73
N ASN A 722 29.21 29.48 12.90
CA ASN A 722 27.88 29.62 12.28
C ASN A 722 28.01 29.97 10.80
N PHE A 723 28.78 30.99 10.52
CA PHE A 723 29.22 31.38 9.18
C PHE A 723 30.72 31.68 9.23
N ASP A 724 31.47 31.19 8.29
CA ASP A 724 32.85 31.55 8.06
C ASP A 724 32.90 32.52 6.87
N ASN A 725 33.37 33.74 7.11
CA ASN A 725 33.51 34.78 6.08
C ASN A 725 34.44 34.37 4.93
N GLU A 726 35.28 33.34 5.12
CA GLU A 726 36.17 32.83 4.06
C GLU A 726 35.51 31.67 3.27
N PHE A 727 34.55 30.93 3.86
CA PHE A 727 33.99 29.70 3.30
C PHE A 727 32.46 29.68 3.20
N GLY A 728 31.73 30.53 3.91
CA GLY A 728 30.28 30.51 3.94
C GLY A 728 29.64 30.85 2.60
N ILE A 729 30.17 31.79 1.86
CA ILE A 729 29.74 32.11 0.49
C ILE A 729 31.00 32.33 -0.36
N THR A 730 31.40 31.27 -1.07
CA THR A 730 32.58 31.31 -1.94
C THR A 730 32.13 31.33 -3.40
N PHE A 731 32.31 32.45 -4.07
CA PHE A 731 32.01 32.70 -5.49
C PHE A 731 30.52 32.79 -5.87
N GLY A 732 29.60 33.08 -4.90
CA GLY A 732 28.18 33.33 -5.14
C GLY A 732 27.74 34.69 -4.58
N ASP A 733 26.56 35.16 -4.97
CA ASP A 733 25.92 36.32 -4.39
C ASP A 733 25.18 35.89 -3.11
N GLY A 734 25.49 36.53 -1.98
CA GLY A 734 24.82 36.24 -0.71
C GLY A 734 24.00 37.44 -0.23
N PHE A 735 22.78 37.21 0.18
CA PHE A 735 21.92 38.19 0.81
C PHE A 735 21.44 37.65 2.18
N VAL A 736 21.73 38.38 3.23
CA VAL A 736 21.31 38.05 4.60
C VAL A 736 20.72 39.30 5.24
N SER A 737 19.45 39.23 5.63
CA SER A 737 18.76 40.34 6.27
C SER A 737 17.85 39.86 7.41
N HIS A 738 17.58 40.76 8.36
CA HIS A 738 16.69 40.54 9.51
C HIS A 738 16.93 39.18 10.18
N SER A 739 18.19 38.80 10.36
CA SER A 739 18.62 37.51 10.85
C SER A 739 19.59 37.61 12.01
N ASN A 740 19.54 36.64 12.93
CA ASN A 740 20.45 36.55 14.05
C ASN A 740 21.59 35.58 13.76
N ILE A 741 22.75 36.12 13.41
CA ILE A 741 23.91 35.32 13.00
C ILE A 741 24.98 35.35 14.07
N GLY A 742 25.30 34.23 14.66
CA GLY A 742 26.35 34.06 15.64
C GLY A 742 27.73 34.37 15.03
N GLY A 743 28.42 35.36 15.55
CA GLY A 743 29.65 35.90 14.97
C GLY A 743 29.47 37.15 14.10
N GLY A 744 28.22 37.44 13.73
CA GLY A 744 27.83 38.65 12.98
C GLY A 744 27.93 38.48 11.46
N TRP A 745 27.03 39.13 10.73
CA TRP A 745 27.04 39.25 9.28
C TRP A 745 26.47 40.60 8.86
N GLU A 746 27.11 41.28 7.88
CA GLU A 746 26.63 42.56 7.39
C GLU A 746 25.34 42.40 6.60
N GLY A 747 24.31 43.18 6.92
CA GLY A 747 23.00 43.18 6.26
C GLY A 747 21.97 43.99 7.04
N GLU A 748 20.90 44.40 6.38
CA GLU A 748 19.83 45.18 6.99
C GLU A 748 19.12 44.32 8.06
N GLY A 749 18.89 44.90 9.23
CA GLY A 749 18.16 44.22 10.32
C GLY A 749 18.92 43.06 10.98
N ASN A 750 20.17 42.74 10.54
CA ASN A 750 20.93 41.64 11.13
C ASN A 750 21.39 41.95 12.53
N ILE A 751 21.32 40.97 13.41
CA ILE A 751 21.84 41.03 14.77
C ILE A 751 22.83 39.89 15.06
N SER A 752 23.64 40.07 16.12
CA SER A 752 24.50 38.99 16.63
C SER A 752 24.44 39.00 18.15
N SER A 753 23.37 38.44 18.67
CA SER A 753 23.05 38.40 20.08
C SER A 753 22.53 37.03 20.49
N ASN A 754 22.76 36.61 21.74
CA ASN A 754 22.22 35.35 22.22
C ASN A 754 20.69 35.31 22.01
N PRO A 755 20.16 34.32 21.28
CA PRO A 755 18.72 34.22 20.99
C PRO A 755 17.81 34.06 22.21
N LEU A 756 18.37 33.64 23.34
CA LEU A 756 17.65 33.39 24.60
C LEU A 756 16.51 32.41 24.44
N PHE A 757 16.80 31.23 23.86
CA PHE A 757 15.84 30.11 23.79
C PHE A 757 15.37 29.70 25.19
N ASN A 758 14.13 29.23 25.30
CA ASN A 758 13.52 28.84 26.55
C ASN A 758 14.28 27.69 27.22
N ASN A 759 14.62 26.62 26.51
CA ASN A 759 15.40 25.50 27.06
C ASN A 759 16.13 24.67 25.99
N ILE A 760 17.26 25.16 25.53
CA ILE A 760 18.07 24.45 24.51
C ILE A 760 18.48 23.02 24.93
N ASN A 761 18.64 22.77 26.25
CA ASN A 761 19.06 21.44 26.74
C ASN A 761 17.96 20.38 26.64
N SER A 762 16.71 20.79 26.56
CA SER A 762 15.57 19.90 26.33
C SER A 762 15.08 19.90 24.88
N GLY A 763 15.78 20.60 23.99
CA GLY A 763 15.36 20.75 22.59
C GLY A 763 14.25 21.78 22.36
N ASP A 764 14.04 22.68 23.36
CA ASP A 764 13.08 23.77 23.24
C ASP A 764 13.79 25.02 22.70
N TYR A 765 13.62 25.25 21.40
CA TYR A 765 14.18 26.39 20.67
C TYR A 765 13.18 27.52 20.47
N THR A 766 12.08 27.54 21.19
CA THR A 766 11.17 28.67 21.24
C THR A 766 11.84 29.85 21.96
N LEU A 767 11.47 31.07 21.60
CA LEU A 767 12.07 32.27 22.12
C LEU A 767 11.55 32.62 23.53
N SER A 768 12.39 33.09 24.42
CA SER A 768 11.93 33.70 25.67
C SER A 768 11.42 35.12 25.42
N GLN A 769 10.64 35.67 26.37
CA GLN A 769 10.11 37.05 26.26
C GLN A 769 11.19 38.13 26.13
N GLU A 770 12.36 37.89 26.64
CA GLU A 770 13.53 38.83 26.60
C GLU A 770 14.40 38.61 25.34
N SER A 771 13.97 37.73 24.44
CA SER A 771 14.75 37.43 23.23
C SER A 771 14.94 38.65 22.32
N PRO A 772 16.19 38.95 21.88
CA PRO A 772 16.42 39.98 20.88
C PRO A 772 15.90 39.63 19.48
N CYS A 773 15.47 38.40 19.27
CA CYS A 773 14.90 37.91 18.02
C CYS A 773 13.37 38.14 17.93
N LYS A 774 12.75 38.49 19.07
CA LYS A 774 11.33 38.78 19.14
C LYS A 774 10.98 40.05 18.37
N ASP A 775 9.92 40.00 17.54
CA ASP A 775 9.44 41.13 16.73
C ASP A 775 10.56 41.78 15.88
N ALA A 776 11.59 41.04 15.49
CA ALA A 776 12.78 41.54 14.84
C ALA A 776 12.94 41.11 13.38
N GLY A 777 12.02 40.32 12.87
CA GLY A 777 11.93 39.92 11.46
C GLY A 777 11.22 40.97 10.59
N ILE A 778 10.99 40.60 9.34
CA ILE A 778 10.29 41.41 8.34
C ILE A 778 9.14 40.58 7.71
N ALA A 779 7.97 41.18 7.50
CA ALA A 779 6.80 40.50 6.94
C ALA A 779 6.79 40.46 5.40
N ASP A 780 7.37 41.52 4.77
CA ASP A 780 7.53 41.63 3.30
C ASP A 780 8.91 41.09 2.91
N LEU A 781 8.98 39.82 2.50
CA LEU A 781 10.24 39.11 2.25
C LEU A 781 10.90 39.51 0.91
N ASP A 782 10.10 39.86 -0.09
CA ASP A 782 10.59 40.17 -1.44
C ASP A 782 10.67 41.69 -1.73
N GLY A 783 10.16 42.53 -0.81
CA GLY A 783 10.23 43.98 -0.89
C GLY A 783 9.27 44.59 -1.90
N ASP A 784 8.18 43.90 -2.25
CA ASP A 784 7.18 44.37 -3.22
C ASP A 784 6.12 45.28 -2.56
N GLY A 785 6.15 45.39 -1.25
CA GLY A 785 5.25 46.21 -0.43
C GLY A 785 3.98 45.51 0.00
N VAL A 786 3.89 44.18 -0.19
CA VAL A 786 2.86 43.30 0.30
C VAL A 786 3.48 42.36 1.34
N GLU A 787 2.83 42.15 2.46
CA GLU A 787 3.31 41.19 3.45
C GLU A 787 3.17 39.76 2.95
N ASP A 788 4.29 39.01 2.87
CA ASP A 788 4.30 37.58 2.60
C ASP A 788 3.95 36.77 3.85
N ILE A 789 4.30 37.27 5.03
CA ILE A 789 4.00 36.67 6.32
C ILE A 789 2.88 37.48 6.95
N THR A 790 1.72 36.85 7.13
CA THR A 790 0.53 37.47 7.75
C THR A 790 0.15 36.82 9.07
N ASP A 791 0.80 35.69 9.40
CA ASP A 791 0.53 34.87 10.59
C ASP A 791 1.72 35.02 11.56
N TYR A 792 1.72 36.13 12.33
CA TYR A 792 2.72 36.38 13.37
C TYR A 792 2.11 37.11 14.56
N ASN A 793 2.74 36.98 15.71
CA ASN A 793 2.34 37.62 16.94
C ASN A 793 3.22 38.86 17.21
N GLY A 794 2.65 40.00 17.50
CA GLY A 794 3.41 41.18 17.83
C GLY A 794 3.47 42.28 16.77
N SER A 795 4.60 43.02 16.68
CA SER A 795 4.75 44.14 15.76
C SER A 795 5.41 43.79 14.42
N ALA A 796 6.02 42.62 14.36
CA ALA A 796 6.69 42.02 13.21
C ALA A 796 6.90 40.53 13.47
N PRO A 797 7.15 39.70 12.45
CA PRO A 797 7.52 38.33 12.67
C PRO A 797 8.74 38.17 13.55
N ASP A 798 8.81 37.12 14.35
CA ASP A 798 10.01 36.74 15.08
C ASP A 798 11.09 36.22 14.11
N MET A 799 12.36 36.39 14.48
CA MET A 799 13.40 35.64 13.75
C MET A 799 13.43 34.20 14.23
N GLY A 800 13.55 33.25 13.30
CA GLY A 800 13.66 31.81 13.57
C GLY A 800 12.41 31.04 13.22
N ALA A 801 12.43 29.73 13.53
CA ALA A 801 11.39 28.77 13.11
C ALA A 801 10.07 28.91 13.89
N PHE A 802 10.10 29.58 15.01
CA PHE A 802 8.97 29.64 15.92
C PHE A 802 8.60 31.07 16.26
N GLU A 803 7.38 31.43 16.06
CA GLU A 803 6.77 32.61 16.66
C GLU A 803 6.65 32.41 18.17
N MET A 804 6.93 33.47 18.93
CA MET A 804 6.78 33.41 20.37
C MET A 804 5.30 33.29 20.74
N VAL A 805 4.96 32.19 21.34
CA VAL A 805 3.62 31.91 21.81
C VAL A 805 3.47 32.39 23.25
N ILE A 806 2.50 33.26 23.48
CA ILE A 806 2.09 33.63 24.83
C ILE A 806 1.06 32.61 25.31
N ALA A 807 1.40 31.86 26.36
CA ALA A 807 0.54 30.80 26.87
C ALA A 807 -0.88 31.32 27.21
N ALA A 808 -1.87 30.51 26.90
CA ALA A 808 -3.26 30.78 27.23
C ALA A 808 -3.48 30.95 28.75
N PRO A 809 -4.50 31.66 29.19
CA PRO A 809 -4.91 31.64 30.59
C PRO A 809 -5.25 30.23 31.05
N SER A 810 -4.70 29.79 32.18
CA SER A 810 -5.00 28.48 32.75
C SER A 810 -6.25 28.47 33.63
N GLY A 811 -6.76 27.30 33.96
CA GLY A 811 -7.82 27.16 34.96
C GLY A 811 -9.20 27.65 34.54
N LEU A 812 -9.49 27.77 33.23
CA LEU A 812 -10.84 28.11 32.80
C LEU A 812 -11.83 27.01 33.23
N VAL A 813 -12.88 27.44 33.93
CA VAL A 813 -13.96 26.57 34.39
C VAL A 813 -15.30 27.31 34.24
N ALA A 814 -16.31 26.58 33.77
CA ALA A 814 -17.68 27.09 33.67
C ALA A 814 -18.59 26.40 34.70
N TYR A 815 -19.27 27.18 35.49
CA TYR A 815 -20.21 26.71 36.52
C TYR A 815 -21.61 27.10 36.16
N PRO A 816 -22.55 26.19 35.97
CA PRO A 816 -23.94 26.50 35.77
C PRO A 816 -24.58 26.91 37.12
N GLU A 817 -25.20 28.09 37.12
CA GLU A 817 -26.02 28.57 38.20
C GLU A 817 -27.52 28.54 37.76
N GLU A 818 -28.45 28.94 38.62
CA GLU A 818 -29.88 28.82 38.29
C GLU A 818 -30.32 29.59 37.02
N THR A 819 -29.68 30.69 36.69
CA THR A 819 -30.07 31.59 35.59
C THR A 819 -28.92 32.09 34.72
N TYR A 820 -27.72 31.73 35.04
CA TYR A 820 -26.49 32.14 34.32
C TYR A 820 -25.39 31.12 34.49
N VAL A 821 -24.34 31.24 33.68
CA VAL A 821 -23.08 30.47 33.83
C VAL A 821 -22.02 31.42 34.38
N MET A 822 -21.38 31.01 35.49
CA MET A 822 -20.18 31.67 36.02
C MET A 822 -18.94 31.06 35.41
N LEU A 823 -18.12 31.87 34.78
CA LEU A 823 -16.79 31.45 34.26
C LEU A 823 -15.71 32.06 35.15
N THR A 824 -14.70 31.25 35.47
CA THR A 824 -13.54 31.71 36.22
C THR A 824 -12.28 31.12 35.61
N TRP A 825 -11.18 31.82 35.72
CA TRP A 825 -9.86 31.37 35.28
C TRP A 825 -8.73 31.93 36.15
N ASP A 826 -7.53 31.37 36.03
CA ASP A 826 -6.39 31.93 36.75
C ASP A 826 -5.98 33.28 36.16
N PRO A 827 -5.61 34.24 36.99
CA PRO A 827 -5.16 35.51 36.47
C PRO A 827 -3.89 35.35 35.65
N ALA A 828 -3.81 35.98 34.49
CA ALA A 828 -2.56 36.02 33.71
C ALA A 828 -1.43 36.58 34.59
N VAL A 829 -0.31 35.91 34.61
CA VAL A 829 0.85 36.21 35.48
C VAL A 829 1.69 37.34 34.91
N GLU A 830 1.44 37.73 33.66
CA GLU A 830 2.27 38.61 32.89
C GLU A 830 1.98 40.10 33.13
N GLU A 831 3.06 40.91 33.17
CA GLU A 831 2.91 42.38 33.26
C GLU A 831 2.31 42.93 31.96
N GLY A 832 1.42 43.91 32.09
CA GLY A 832 0.85 44.62 30.95
C GLY A 832 -0.52 44.09 30.46
N LEU A 833 -1.17 43.18 31.21
CA LEU A 833 -2.50 42.73 30.87
C LEU A 833 -3.46 43.91 30.63
N GLN A 834 -4.07 43.98 29.46
CA GLN A 834 -5.07 44.97 29.08
C GLN A 834 -6.49 44.40 29.24
N TYR A 835 -6.78 43.24 28.72
CA TYR A 835 -8.06 42.56 28.84
C TYR A 835 -7.95 41.08 28.47
N TYR A 836 -8.95 40.29 28.88
CA TYR A 836 -9.20 38.95 28.38
C TYR A 836 -10.27 39.00 27.28
N LEU A 837 -10.13 38.12 26.29
CA LEU A 837 -11.16 37.83 25.31
C LEU A 837 -11.77 36.47 25.64
N LEU A 838 -13.00 36.48 26.13
CA LEU A 838 -13.78 35.27 26.37
C LEU A 838 -14.73 35.07 25.21
N GLU A 839 -14.62 33.94 24.57
CA GLU A 839 -15.46 33.54 23.44
C GLU A 839 -16.40 32.41 23.85
N ARG A 840 -17.62 32.48 23.36
CA ARG A 840 -18.65 31.46 23.53
C ARG A 840 -19.16 31.01 22.17
N SER A 841 -19.39 29.70 22.02
CA SER A 841 -19.99 29.10 20.82
C SER A 841 -20.97 27.99 21.20
N THR A 842 -21.83 27.59 20.28
CA THR A 842 -22.65 26.38 20.37
C THR A 842 -22.01 25.17 19.76
N GLY A 843 -20.81 25.31 19.17
CA GLY A 843 -19.98 24.22 18.63
C GLY A 843 -18.57 24.31 19.17
N VAL A 844 -17.94 23.17 19.45
CA VAL A 844 -16.58 23.05 20.00
C VAL A 844 -15.51 23.69 19.12
N GLU A 845 -15.71 23.71 17.80
CA GLU A 845 -14.79 24.29 16.81
C GLU A 845 -14.91 25.85 16.72
N PHE A 846 -15.83 26.49 17.43
CA PHE A 846 -16.04 27.94 17.40
C PHE A 846 -16.23 28.49 15.97
N THR A 847 -16.89 27.76 15.11
CA THR A 847 -17.22 28.16 13.74
C THR A 847 -18.64 28.74 13.61
N GLU A 848 -19.51 28.51 14.61
CA GLU A 848 -20.93 28.91 14.59
C GLU A 848 -21.34 29.63 15.87
N ASN A 849 -22.15 30.67 15.74
CA ASN A 849 -22.71 31.44 16.85
C ASN A 849 -21.69 31.96 17.86
N VAL A 850 -20.50 32.36 17.37
CA VAL A 850 -19.43 32.85 18.24
C VAL A 850 -19.79 34.23 18.80
N ILE A 851 -19.75 34.39 20.12
CA ILE A 851 -19.90 35.63 20.83
C ILE A 851 -18.64 35.94 21.61
N SER A 852 -18.05 37.09 21.36
CA SER A 852 -16.78 37.54 21.97
C SER A 852 -17.03 38.62 23.01
N ASN A 853 -16.48 38.45 24.22
CA ASN A 853 -16.60 39.40 25.33
C ASN A 853 -15.24 39.82 25.83
N TYR A 854 -14.98 41.12 25.88
CA TYR A 854 -13.73 41.67 26.46
C TYR A 854 -13.90 41.88 27.97
N VAL A 855 -13.11 41.24 28.79
CA VAL A 855 -13.23 41.14 30.23
C VAL A 855 -11.96 41.66 30.91
N MET A 856 -12.09 42.46 31.95
CA MET A 856 -10.95 43.02 32.72
C MET A 856 -10.66 42.25 34.02
N THR A 857 -11.51 41.31 34.37
CA THR A 857 -11.44 40.47 35.57
C THR A 857 -11.18 39.02 35.20
N ASN A 858 -10.73 38.19 36.10
CA ASN A 858 -10.55 36.75 35.90
C ASN A 858 -11.83 35.94 36.20
N TYR A 859 -12.99 36.58 36.04
CA TYR A 859 -14.29 35.95 36.11
C TYR A 859 -15.31 36.68 35.21
N TYR A 860 -16.34 35.97 34.76
CA TYR A 860 -17.41 36.49 33.93
C TYR A 860 -18.74 35.76 34.24
N GLU A 861 -19.87 36.50 34.25
CA GLU A 861 -21.20 35.94 34.40
C GLU A 861 -21.92 36.06 33.06
N ASP A 862 -22.20 34.93 32.40
CA ASP A 862 -22.97 34.88 31.18
C ASP A 862 -24.46 34.67 31.50
N ASN A 863 -25.24 35.76 31.35
CA ASN A 863 -26.68 35.76 31.60
C ASN A 863 -27.50 35.62 30.30
N SER A 864 -26.85 35.44 29.16
CA SER A 864 -27.48 35.45 27.84
C SER A 864 -27.65 34.08 27.22
N LEU A 865 -27.96 33.08 28.02
CA LEU A 865 -28.00 31.68 27.67
C LEU A 865 -29.42 31.16 27.52
N GLU A 866 -29.61 30.21 26.61
CA GLU A 866 -30.84 29.41 26.51
C GLU A 866 -30.69 28.14 27.34
N TYR A 867 -31.73 27.71 28.04
CA TYR A 867 -31.75 26.47 28.79
C TYR A 867 -31.66 25.27 27.85
N ASP A 868 -31.13 24.16 28.35
CA ASP A 868 -30.96 22.89 27.63
C ASP A 868 -30.11 23.01 26.35
N THR A 869 -29.28 24.07 26.24
CA THR A 869 -28.32 24.27 25.15
C THR A 869 -26.90 24.13 25.70
N GLU A 870 -26.08 23.28 25.05
CA GLU A 870 -24.67 23.17 25.38
C GLU A 870 -23.90 24.35 24.78
N TYR A 871 -23.12 25.03 25.60
CA TYR A 871 -22.23 26.10 25.20
C TYR A 871 -20.80 25.76 25.50
N PHE A 872 -19.90 26.12 24.60
CA PHE A 872 -18.46 25.99 24.72
C PHE A 872 -17.86 27.37 24.95
N TYR A 873 -16.90 27.46 25.87
CA TYR A 873 -16.18 28.68 26.18
C TYR A 873 -14.68 28.44 26.06
N ARG A 874 -13.97 29.42 25.48
CA ARG A 874 -12.51 29.50 25.46
C ARG A 874 -12.07 30.91 25.77
N ILE A 875 -10.83 31.10 26.20
CA ILE A 875 -10.30 32.38 26.64
C ILE A 875 -8.90 32.63 26.14
N SER A 876 -8.63 33.87 25.78
CA SER A 876 -7.28 34.38 25.53
C SER A 876 -7.14 35.73 26.27
N TYR A 877 -5.93 36.29 26.31
CA TYR A 877 -5.71 37.62 26.84
C TYR A 877 -4.80 38.45 25.92
N PHE A 878 -4.88 39.76 26.09
CA PHE A 878 -4.06 40.71 25.35
C PHE A 878 -3.22 41.58 26.34
N ASN A 879 -1.90 41.56 26.17
CA ASN A 879 -0.94 42.37 26.94
C ASN A 879 -0.09 43.29 26.06
N GLY A 880 -0.47 43.46 24.80
CA GLY A 880 0.28 44.09 23.72
C GLY A 880 0.42 43.12 22.54
N SER A 881 0.28 41.81 22.84
CA SER A 881 0.16 40.71 21.89
C SER A 881 -0.92 39.75 22.42
N TRP A 882 -1.51 38.96 21.57
CA TRP A 882 -2.50 37.94 21.94
C TRP A 882 -1.82 36.71 22.53
N SER A 883 -2.40 36.15 23.60
CA SER A 883 -2.03 34.79 24.05
C SER A 883 -2.68 33.74 23.15
N GLU A 884 -2.19 32.51 23.20
CA GLU A 884 -2.95 31.33 22.76
C GLU A 884 -4.34 31.30 23.37
N VAL A 885 -5.24 30.61 22.75
CA VAL A 885 -6.58 30.37 23.22
C VAL A 885 -6.60 29.13 24.09
N SER A 886 -7.27 29.15 25.23
CA SER A 886 -7.37 27.99 26.13
C SER A 886 -8.12 26.84 25.47
N ASP A 887 -7.92 25.63 25.95
CA ASP A 887 -8.83 24.52 25.67
C ASP A 887 -10.26 24.92 26.02
N PRO A 888 -11.24 24.53 25.20
CA PRO A 888 -12.62 24.85 25.44
C PRO A 888 -13.20 24.08 26.62
N VAL A 889 -14.05 24.75 27.42
CA VAL A 889 -14.87 24.12 28.45
C VAL A 889 -16.31 24.13 28.02
N SER A 890 -17.03 23.02 28.20
CA SER A 890 -18.47 22.98 27.90
C SER A 890 -19.34 23.05 29.14
N VAL A 891 -20.52 23.62 28.99
CA VAL A 891 -21.53 23.71 30.05
C VAL A 891 -22.93 23.78 29.44
N THR A 892 -23.88 23.12 30.09
CA THR A 892 -25.32 23.25 29.77
C THR A 892 -26.05 23.87 30.96
N LEU A 893 -26.84 24.89 30.72
CA LEU A 893 -27.75 25.47 31.70
C LEU A 893 -29.08 24.71 31.67
N GLU A 894 -29.24 23.78 32.60
CA GLU A 894 -30.44 22.93 32.65
C GLU A 894 -31.64 23.72 33.20
N PHE A 895 -32.79 23.61 32.52
CA PHE A 895 -34.03 24.09 33.06
C PHE A 895 -34.47 23.19 34.22
N MET A 896 -34.17 23.61 35.44
CA MET A 896 -34.70 22.93 36.62
C MET A 896 -36.20 23.16 36.66
N SER A 897 -36.96 22.28 36.06
CA SER A 897 -38.39 22.17 36.36
C SER A 897 -38.50 21.84 37.84
N VAL A 898 -39.11 22.68 38.60
CA VAL A 898 -39.49 22.39 39.99
C VAL A 898 -40.52 21.27 39.96
N GLU A 899 -40.05 20.02 39.77
CA GLU A 899 -40.84 18.87 40.16
C GLU A 899 -40.87 18.84 41.67
N SER A 900 -42.02 19.14 42.21
CA SER A 900 -42.38 19.15 43.59
C SER A 900 -41.82 17.97 44.40
N ASN A 901 -41.11 18.26 45.51
CA ASN A 901 -40.98 17.46 46.72
C ASN A 901 -40.54 16.01 46.54
N GLN A 902 -39.37 15.77 45.97
CA GLN A 902 -38.64 14.54 46.36
C GLN A 902 -37.80 14.87 47.61
N LEU A 903 -38.21 14.31 48.74
CA LEU A 903 -37.36 14.28 49.91
C LEU A 903 -36.24 13.24 49.67
N PRO A 904 -35.04 13.44 50.20
CA PRO A 904 -34.01 12.44 50.16
C PRO A 904 -34.51 11.08 50.73
N GLU A 905 -34.18 9.98 50.16
CA GLU A 905 -34.61 8.66 50.59
C GLU A 905 -33.78 8.14 51.79
N VAL A 906 -32.56 8.65 51.93
CA VAL A 906 -31.62 8.22 52.99
C VAL A 906 -30.86 9.43 53.54
N PHE A 907 -30.43 9.31 54.82
CA PHE A 907 -29.48 10.27 55.37
C PHE A 907 -28.12 10.14 54.69
N ALA A 908 -27.50 11.24 54.29
CA ALA A 908 -26.15 11.27 53.70
C ALA A 908 -25.38 12.53 54.14
N LEU A 909 -24.07 12.42 54.24
CA LEU A 909 -23.14 13.52 54.37
C LEU A 909 -22.24 13.49 53.12
N HIS A 910 -22.29 14.53 52.27
CA HIS A 910 -21.49 14.61 51.07
C HIS A 910 -20.07 15.10 51.34
N GLN A 911 -19.15 14.90 50.39
CA GLN A 911 -17.83 15.48 50.46
C GLN A 911 -17.95 17.00 50.30
N ASN A 912 -17.24 17.73 51.16
CA ASN A 912 -17.20 19.17 51.05
C ASN A 912 -16.58 19.60 49.67
N TYR A 913 -17.10 20.68 49.13
CA TYR A 913 -16.61 21.23 47.89
C TYR A 913 -16.45 22.76 47.99
N PRO A 914 -15.29 23.28 47.47
CA PRO A 914 -14.10 22.59 47.03
C PRO A 914 -13.39 21.79 48.15
N ASN A 915 -12.60 20.77 47.78
CA ASN A 915 -11.69 20.06 48.70
C ASN A 915 -10.49 19.52 47.97
N PRO A 916 -9.27 20.10 48.09
CA PRO A 916 -8.90 21.12 49.06
C PRO A 916 -9.58 22.47 48.85
N PHE A 917 -9.70 23.28 49.94
CA PHE A 917 -10.39 24.57 49.91
C PHE A 917 -9.54 25.72 50.54
N ASN A 918 -9.86 26.99 50.14
CA ASN A 918 -9.18 28.19 50.60
C ASN A 918 -10.04 29.45 50.44
N PRO A 919 -10.52 30.16 51.45
CA PRO A 919 -10.71 29.64 52.82
C PRO A 919 -12.14 29.03 52.99
N VAL A 920 -12.98 29.05 51.95
CA VAL A 920 -14.39 28.72 52.00
C VAL A 920 -14.68 27.38 51.40
N THR A 921 -15.59 26.61 51.98
CA THR A 921 -16.09 25.35 51.46
C THR A 921 -17.55 25.13 51.79
N ASN A 922 -18.26 24.43 50.94
CA ASN A 922 -19.65 24.03 51.16
C ASN A 922 -19.73 22.58 51.63
N LEU A 923 -20.55 22.34 52.67
CA LEU A 923 -20.86 21.03 53.19
C LEU A 923 -22.32 20.71 52.89
N SER A 924 -22.60 19.68 52.14
CA SER A 924 -23.95 19.25 51.78
C SER A 924 -24.33 17.98 52.50
N TYR A 925 -25.58 17.85 52.91
CA TYR A 925 -26.15 16.68 53.58
C TYR A 925 -27.63 16.52 53.30
N ASP A 926 -28.08 15.28 53.38
CA ASP A 926 -29.45 14.89 53.00
C ASP A 926 -30.20 14.38 54.27
N LEU A 927 -31.42 14.89 54.43
CA LEU A 927 -32.30 14.50 55.53
C LEU A 927 -33.61 13.93 54.97
N PRO A 928 -33.88 12.64 55.05
CA PRO A 928 -35.12 12.04 54.59
C PRO A 928 -36.33 12.39 55.48
N GLU A 929 -36.06 12.80 56.74
CA GLU A 929 -37.05 13.24 57.69
C GLU A 929 -36.52 14.36 58.57
N ASP A 930 -37.41 15.04 59.29
CA ASP A 930 -37.03 16.07 60.26
C ASP A 930 -36.16 15.48 61.38
N ALA A 931 -34.95 15.98 61.52
CA ALA A 931 -34.01 15.44 62.51
C ALA A 931 -33.27 16.52 63.34
N MET A 932 -32.87 16.13 64.54
CA MET A 932 -31.91 16.92 65.29
C MET A 932 -30.50 16.71 64.69
N VAL A 933 -29.95 17.73 64.07
CA VAL A 933 -28.69 17.67 63.34
C VAL A 933 -27.58 18.36 64.11
N ASN A 934 -26.46 17.69 64.25
CA ASN A 934 -25.22 18.26 64.76
C ASN A 934 -24.10 18.02 63.70
N ILE A 935 -23.53 19.10 63.17
CA ILE A 935 -22.36 19.03 62.31
C ILE A 935 -21.17 19.71 63.00
N THR A 936 -20.13 18.97 63.26
CA THR A 936 -18.95 19.40 64.01
C THR A 936 -17.67 19.12 63.25
N VAL A 937 -16.79 20.09 63.21
CA VAL A 937 -15.44 20.01 62.62
C VAL A 937 -14.42 19.74 63.75
N PHE A 938 -13.52 18.81 63.49
CA PHE A 938 -12.43 18.42 64.40
C PHE A 938 -11.06 18.57 63.71
N ASP A 939 -10.06 18.85 64.52
CA ASP A 939 -8.65 18.70 64.09
C ASP A 939 -8.21 17.22 64.10
N MET A 940 -7.04 16.94 63.61
CA MET A 940 -6.45 15.59 63.61
C MET A 940 -6.21 14.97 65.00
N MET A 941 -6.30 15.78 66.06
CA MET A 941 -6.19 15.35 67.46
C MET A 941 -7.56 15.03 68.07
N GLY A 942 -8.65 15.19 67.31
CA GLY A 942 -9.99 14.98 67.78
C GLY A 942 -10.57 16.12 68.59
N LYS A 943 -9.90 17.28 68.61
CA LYS A 943 -10.40 18.49 69.29
C LYS A 943 -11.42 19.20 68.42
N VAL A 944 -12.52 19.61 68.97
CA VAL A 944 -13.54 20.42 68.29
C VAL A 944 -12.95 21.75 67.86
N VAL A 945 -13.06 22.06 66.58
CA VAL A 945 -12.67 23.32 65.93
C VAL A 945 -13.88 24.25 65.79
N ALA A 946 -14.96 23.75 65.21
CA ALA A 946 -16.18 24.48 65.03
C ALA A 946 -17.40 23.56 65.08
N SER A 947 -18.53 24.08 65.62
CA SER A 947 -19.82 23.40 65.51
C SER A 947 -20.65 24.24 64.52
N LEU A 948 -20.92 23.68 63.35
CA LEU A 948 -21.52 24.41 62.21
C LEU A 948 -23.04 24.37 62.26
N VAL A 949 -23.59 23.22 62.68
CA VAL A 949 -25.01 23.04 62.91
C VAL A 949 -25.26 22.38 64.24
N ASN A 950 -26.21 22.86 65.00
CA ASN A 950 -26.67 22.19 66.25
C ASN A 950 -28.12 22.57 66.51
N GLY A 951 -29.07 21.86 65.87
CA GLY A 951 -30.50 22.17 66.01
C GLY A 951 -31.40 21.26 65.14
N GLN A 952 -32.72 21.42 65.35
CA GLN A 952 -33.73 20.75 64.57
C GLN A 952 -33.69 21.28 63.13
N GLN A 953 -33.59 20.39 62.16
CA GLN A 953 -33.64 20.65 60.73
C GLN A 953 -34.76 19.89 60.07
N SER A 954 -35.48 20.51 59.13
CA SER A 954 -36.52 19.88 58.33
C SER A 954 -35.94 18.93 57.31
N ALA A 955 -36.71 17.92 56.88
CA ALA A 955 -36.35 17.05 55.77
C ALA A 955 -35.97 17.84 54.51
N GLY A 956 -35.11 17.29 53.67
CA GLY A 956 -34.65 17.88 52.41
C GLY A 956 -33.12 17.85 52.24
N PHE A 957 -32.68 18.27 51.02
CA PHE A 957 -31.26 18.48 50.74
C PHE A 957 -30.81 19.78 51.38
N LYS A 958 -29.70 19.74 52.10
CA LYS A 958 -29.18 20.85 52.87
C LYS A 958 -27.74 21.14 52.47
N THR A 959 -27.40 22.43 52.44
CA THR A 959 -26.04 22.89 52.23
C THR A 959 -25.70 23.99 53.23
N LEU A 960 -24.51 24.03 53.73
CA LEU A 960 -23.97 25.08 54.57
C LEU A 960 -22.55 25.45 54.14
N GLN A 961 -22.20 26.72 54.29
CA GLN A 961 -20.89 27.23 53.98
C GLN A 961 -20.08 27.38 55.23
N TRP A 962 -18.77 27.02 55.17
CA TRP A 962 -17.82 27.23 56.22
C TRP A 962 -16.55 27.93 55.71
N ASP A 963 -16.12 28.98 56.41
CA ASP A 963 -15.06 29.92 56.04
C ASP A 963 -13.72 29.63 56.78
N ALA A 964 -13.45 28.41 57.17
CA ALA A 964 -12.26 27.99 57.89
C ALA A 964 -12.00 28.80 59.17
N THR A 965 -13.07 29.15 59.96
CA THR A 965 -12.95 29.78 61.25
C THR A 965 -13.30 28.83 62.38
N ASN A 966 -12.73 29.03 63.57
CA ASN A 966 -13.03 28.30 64.79
C ASN A 966 -14.27 28.88 65.47
N GLN A 967 -14.71 28.28 66.63
CA GLN A 967 -15.88 28.74 67.40
C GLN A 967 -15.81 30.18 67.88
N SER A 968 -14.63 30.81 67.93
CA SER A 968 -14.39 32.19 68.29
C SER A 968 -14.29 33.12 67.07
N GLY A 969 -14.59 32.67 65.86
CA GLY A 969 -14.46 33.41 64.61
C GLY A 969 -13.03 33.72 64.15
N MET A 970 -12.04 32.99 64.69
CA MET A 970 -10.65 33.17 64.27
C MET A 970 -10.28 32.16 63.21
N PRO A 971 -9.50 32.56 62.14
CA PRO A 971 -9.02 31.65 61.12
C PRO A 971 -8.20 30.49 61.72
N ILE A 972 -8.39 29.32 61.14
CA ILE A 972 -7.65 28.11 61.52
C ILE A 972 -6.37 27.95 60.72
N SER A 973 -5.50 27.03 61.05
CA SER A 973 -4.25 26.75 60.30
C SER A 973 -4.55 25.85 59.12
N ALA A 974 -3.79 26.00 58.00
CA ALA A 974 -3.83 25.03 56.90
C ALA A 974 -3.55 23.60 57.42
N GLY A 975 -4.26 22.61 56.88
CA GLY A 975 -4.11 21.22 57.34
C GLY A 975 -5.31 20.35 57.03
N LEU A 976 -5.25 19.09 57.50
CA LEU A 976 -6.32 18.13 57.37
C LEU A 976 -7.27 18.27 58.57
N TYR A 977 -8.57 18.33 58.32
CA TYR A 977 -9.66 18.39 59.29
C TYR A 977 -10.67 17.26 58.99
N ILE A 978 -11.45 16.93 60.02
CA ILE A 978 -12.50 15.93 59.94
C ILE A 978 -13.82 16.62 60.31
N TYR A 979 -14.86 16.37 59.60
CA TYR A 979 -16.20 16.81 59.96
C TYR A 979 -17.17 15.64 60.04
N THR A 980 -18.06 15.70 61.04
CA THR A 980 -19.02 14.67 61.30
C THR A 980 -20.42 15.26 61.29
N ILE A 981 -21.38 14.52 60.77
CA ILE A 981 -22.80 14.75 60.99
C ILE A 981 -23.36 13.71 61.93
N GLN A 982 -24.16 14.15 62.90
CA GLN A 982 -25.07 13.29 63.66
C GLN A 982 -26.50 13.81 63.40
N ALA A 983 -27.38 12.97 62.85
CA ALA A 983 -28.78 13.27 62.58
C ALA A 983 -29.63 12.09 63.07
N GLY A 984 -30.24 12.26 64.26
CA GLY A 984 -30.88 11.14 64.93
C GLY A 984 -29.89 10.00 65.28
N GLU A 985 -30.15 8.80 64.80
CA GLU A 985 -29.22 7.65 64.92
C GLU A 985 -28.15 7.60 63.80
N PHE A 986 -28.30 8.37 62.73
CA PHE A 986 -27.31 8.42 61.65
C PHE A 986 -26.08 9.23 62.07
N ASN A 987 -24.92 8.62 61.76
CA ASN A 987 -23.63 9.27 62.02
C ASN A 987 -22.67 8.97 60.84
N GLN A 988 -22.14 10.01 60.24
CA GLN A 988 -21.15 9.89 59.16
C GLN A 988 -20.04 10.91 59.30
N THR A 989 -18.84 10.51 58.88
CA THR A 989 -17.62 11.30 59.00
C THR A 989 -16.93 11.44 57.64
N ARG A 990 -16.44 12.64 57.34
CA ARG A 990 -15.68 12.97 56.15
C ARG A 990 -14.42 13.76 56.49
N LYS A 991 -13.44 13.73 55.63
CA LYS A 991 -12.19 14.50 55.73
C LYS A 991 -12.19 15.69 54.73
N MET A 992 -11.54 16.75 55.10
CA MET A 992 -11.35 17.91 54.25
C MET A 992 -9.93 18.51 54.44
N ILE A 993 -9.41 19.13 53.42
CA ILE A 993 -8.07 19.72 53.42
C ILE A 993 -8.23 21.24 53.21
N PHE A 994 -7.74 21.99 54.17
CA PHE A 994 -7.66 23.43 54.09
C PHE A 994 -6.28 23.84 53.60
N LEU A 995 -6.20 24.57 52.56
CA LEU A 995 -4.99 25.22 52.04
C LEU A 995 -4.99 26.70 52.48
N LYS A 996 -3.82 27.29 52.55
CA LYS A 996 -3.70 28.70 52.97
C LYS A 996 -3.25 29.54 51.79
#